data_3125dc5bb5136349ad5462ef1605de62
#
_entry.id   3125dc5bb5136349ad5462ef1605de62
#
_cell.length_a   1.000
_cell.length_b   1.000
_cell.length_c   1.000
_cell.angle_alpha   90.00
_cell.angle_beta   90.00
_cell.angle_gamma   90.00
#
_symmetry.space_group_name_H-M   'P 1'
#
loop_
_entity.id
_entity.type
_entity.pdbx_description
1 polymer ?
#
loop_
_entity_poly.entity_id
_entity_poly.type
_entity_poly.pdbx_seq_one_letter_code
_entity_poly.pdbx_strand_id
1 'polypeptide(L)'
;MLNIRLPDGSSKSFPGPLTVAEIAQAIGPGLARAALAGKVDGKLVDTSYRVESDAELAIVTPKSPEGLEILRHSTSHLMAQAVQELFPGAQVTIGPVIENGFYYDFAYKRPFTPEDLVAIEKRMAELVKADLPVHRKVMARDEAVKYFLNIGEKYKAEIIGAIPANEPISLYGQGNWIDLCRGPHVPSTGKLKVFKLMRVAGAYWRGDSKNEMLQRIYGTAWATQEEQDAYLRMLEEAEKRDHRRLGTQLDLFHMQEEAPGLVFWHPKGWALWQQVEQYMRRVYRDNGYQEVRGPQILDVSLWKKTGHWDNFKENMFFTSSENRDYAVKPMNCPGHILIYNKGVRSYRDLPLRYGEFGSCHRNEPSGALHGLMRVCGFIQDDGHIFCTEDQILPECKAFTALLQKVYQDFGFTDIIYKVATRPKARIGSDELWDKAEEALKKSLEKSGLQFSISPGEGAFYGPKIEYSLKDGIGRVWQCGTMQVDFSMPGRLGAEYVGEDNARHVPVMLHRAIVGSMERFLGILIEHHAGAFPAWLAPVQMVVMNITERQAEYASSIKNNLVGQGFRVVSDLRNEKISYKIREHSLQKLPYQLVVGDKEMQADTVAVRTRSGEDLGAMALADFTARLRTEMRPEANAKVHG
;
A
#
# COMPACT_ATOMS: atom_id res chain seq x y z
N MET A 1 -34.92 -37.02 -7.44
CA MET A 1 -34.22 -36.74 -6.16
C MET A 1 -33.09 -35.80 -6.47
N LEU A 2 -32.96 -34.74 -5.74
CA LEU A 2 -31.87 -33.77 -5.85
C LEU A 2 -30.92 -33.96 -4.66
N ASN A 3 -29.65 -34.28 -4.90
CA ASN A 3 -28.65 -34.46 -3.85
C ASN A 3 -27.73 -33.26 -3.77
N ILE A 4 -27.70 -32.62 -2.62
CA ILE A 4 -26.87 -31.43 -2.37
C ILE A 4 -25.76 -31.81 -1.41
N ARG A 5 -24.52 -31.64 -1.85
CA ARG A 5 -23.31 -31.77 -1.05
C ARG A 5 -22.95 -30.44 -0.40
N LEU A 6 -22.79 -30.46 0.93
CA LEU A 6 -22.46 -29.28 1.72
C LEU A 6 -20.94 -29.17 1.98
N PRO A 7 -20.42 -28.00 2.35
CA PRO A 7 -18.98 -27.79 2.56
C PRO A 7 -18.36 -28.67 3.66
N ASP A 8 -19.14 -29.14 4.61
CA ASP A 8 -18.71 -30.08 5.66
C ASP A 8 -18.62 -31.54 5.20
N GLY A 9 -18.87 -31.79 3.89
CA GLY A 9 -18.88 -33.12 3.29
C GLY A 9 -20.20 -33.90 3.45
N SER A 10 -21.16 -33.39 4.22
CA SER A 10 -22.47 -34.00 4.35
C SER A 10 -23.33 -33.83 3.09
N SER A 11 -24.25 -34.74 2.85
CA SER A 11 -25.20 -34.68 1.73
C SER A 11 -26.65 -34.66 2.23
N LYS A 12 -27.48 -33.84 1.58
CA LYS A 12 -28.93 -33.80 1.81
C LYS A 12 -29.68 -34.09 0.52
N SER A 13 -30.67 -34.96 0.58
CA SER A 13 -31.53 -35.34 -0.56
C SER A 13 -32.88 -34.65 -0.46
N PHE A 14 -33.36 -34.14 -1.57
CA PHE A 14 -34.65 -33.45 -1.70
C PHE A 14 -35.51 -34.10 -2.80
N PRO A 15 -36.84 -34.02 -2.71
CA PRO A 15 -37.73 -34.70 -3.66
C PRO A 15 -37.72 -34.10 -5.08
N GLY A 16 -37.18 -32.90 -5.26
CA GLY A 16 -37.08 -32.20 -6.55
C GLY A 16 -36.26 -30.93 -6.51
N PRO A 17 -36.18 -30.17 -7.61
CA PRO A 17 -35.47 -28.91 -7.67
C PRO A 17 -35.95 -27.89 -6.64
N LEU A 18 -35.02 -27.24 -5.96
CA LEU A 18 -35.26 -26.21 -4.93
C LEU A 18 -34.38 -24.97 -5.18
N THR A 19 -34.86 -23.84 -4.69
CA THR A 19 -34.05 -22.63 -4.62
C THR A 19 -33.00 -22.72 -3.53
N VAL A 20 -31.92 -21.94 -3.65
CA VAL A 20 -30.90 -21.82 -2.60
C VAL A 20 -31.53 -21.40 -1.27
N ALA A 21 -32.53 -20.52 -1.29
CA ALA A 21 -33.26 -20.10 -0.10
C ALA A 21 -34.04 -21.24 0.56
N GLU A 22 -34.74 -22.08 -0.23
CA GLU A 22 -35.46 -23.24 0.26
C GLU A 22 -34.53 -24.29 0.85
N ILE A 23 -33.38 -24.52 0.21
CA ILE A 23 -32.35 -25.43 0.73
C ILE A 23 -31.77 -24.88 2.04
N ALA A 24 -31.46 -23.59 2.13
CA ALA A 24 -30.98 -22.95 3.36
C ALA A 24 -32.02 -23.09 4.50
N GLN A 25 -33.30 -22.94 4.19
CA GLN A 25 -34.38 -23.12 5.15
C GLN A 25 -34.50 -24.57 5.65
N ALA A 26 -34.33 -25.55 4.76
CA ALA A 26 -34.36 -26.97 5.10
C ALA A 26 -33.10 -27.41 5.91
N ILE A 27 -32.00 -26.69 5.78
CA ILE A 27 -30.79 -26.90 6.62
C ILE A 27 -31.05 -26.36 8.03
N GLY A 28 -31.58 -25.13 8.12
CA GLY A 28 -31.92 -24.53 9.39
C GLY A 28 -32.39 -23.07 9.28
N PRO A 29 -33.33 -22.64 10.12
CA PRO A 29 -33.94 -21.30 10.04
C PRO A 29 -32.95 -20.18 10.36
N GLY A 30 -31.89 -20.46 11.12
CA GLY A 30 -30.82 -19.51 11.39
C GLY A 30 -29.98 -19.24 10.14
N LEU A 31 -29.63 -20.30 9.40
CA LEU A 31 -28.88 -20.20 8.14
C LEU A 31 -29.69 -19.48 7.05
N ALA A 32 -30.97 -19.80 6.93
CA ALA A 32 -31.89 -19.14 6.00
C ALA A 32 -31.97 -17.62 6.26
N ARG A 33 -32.05 -17.22 7.52
CA ARG A 33 -32.05 -15.80 7.91
C ARG A 33 -30.72 -15.11 7.61
N ALA A 34 -29.60 -15.82 7.70
CA ALA A 34 -28.27 -15.28 7.43
C ALA A 34 -27.89 -15.32 5.94
N ALA A 35 -28.60 -16.11 5.12
CA ALA A 35 -28.28 -16.29 3.72
C ALA A 35 -28.34 -14.97 2.93
N LEU A 36 -27.26 -14.67 2.19
CA LEU A 36 -27.15 -13.55 1.26
C LEU A 36 -27.17 -14.04 -0.20
N ALA A 37 -26.56 -15.21 -0.46
CA ALA A 37 -26.43 -15.85 -1.76
C ALA A 37 -26.11 -17.34 -1.59
N GLY A 38 -25.94 -18.04 -2.71
CA GLY A 38 -25.40 -19.40 -2.76
C GLY A 38 -24.14 -19.48 -3.62
N LYS A 39 -23.32 -20.49 -3.37
CA LYS A 39 -22.22 -20.88 -4.24
C LYS A 39 -22.48 -22.30 -4.73
N VAL A 40 -22.96 -22.44 -5.96
CA VAL A 40 -23.33 -23.69 -6.61
C VAL A 40 -22.22 -24.10 -7.54
N ASP A 41 -21.58 -25.25 -7.31
CA ASP A 41 -20.43 -25.76 -8.10
C ASP A 41 -19.35 -24.68 -8.32
N GLY A 42 -19.05 -23.93 -7.26
CA GLY A 42 -18.08 -22.85 -7.27
C GLY A 42 -18.57 -21.51 -7.82
N LYS A 43 -19.77 -21.44 -8.41
CA LYS A 43 -20.35 -20.19 -8.97
C LYS A 43 -21.29 -19.51 -7.98
N LEU A 44 -21.07 -18.20 -7.78
CA LEU A 44 -21.98 -17.37 -6.97
C LEU A 44 -23.30 -17.12 -7.69
N VAL A 45 -24.42 -17.32 -6.96
CA VAL A 45 -25.78 -17.16 -7.45
C VAL A 45 -26.68 -16.54 -6.38
N ASP A 46 -27.79 -15.93 -6.80
CA ASP A 46 -28.80 -15.38 -5.88
C ASP A 46 -29.47 -16.47 -5.03
N THR A 47 -30.04 -16.10 -3.91
CA THR A 47 -30.83 -17.03 -3.09
C THR A 47 -32.07 -17.58 -3.81
N SER A 48 -32.58 -16.88 -4.82
CA SER A 48 -33.68 -17.30 -5.70
C SER A 48 -33.25 -18.28 -6.81
N TYR A 49 -31.95 -18.51 -6.99
CA TYR A 49 -31.45 -19.45 -7.99
C TYR A 49 -31.96 -20.86 -7.71
N ARG A 50 -32.54 -21.51 -8.74
CA ARG A 50 -33.06 -22.86 -8.66
C ARG A 50 -32.01 -23.89 -9.02
N VAL A 51 -31.70 -24.79 -8.08
CA VAL A 51 -30.79 -25.92 -8.28
C VAL A 51 -31.61 -27.07 -8.86
N GLU A 52 -31.30 -27.46 -10.10
CA GLU A 52 -32.12 -28.42 -10.85
C GLU A 52 -31.50 -29.83 -10.87
N SER A 53 -30.21 -29.97 -10.60
CA SER A 53 -29.46 -31.22 -10.60
C SER A 53 -28.54 -31.29 -9.38
N ASP A 54 -28.03 -32.50 -9.10
CA ASP A 54 -27.07 -32.75 -8.03
C ASP A 54 -25.91 -31.74 -8.14
N ALA A 55 -25.56 -31.09 -7.03
CA ALA A 55 -24.58 -30.03 -6.98
C ALA A 55 -23.89 -29.90 -5.62
N GLU A 56 -22.74 -29.26 -5.60
CA GLU A 56 -22.11 -28.75 -4.38
C GLU A 56 -22.69 -27.35 -4.08
N LEU A 57 -23.18 -27.15 -2.86
CA LEU A 57 -23.76 -25.88 -2.45
C LEU A 57 -23.19 -25.39 -1.12
N ALA A 58 -22.61 -24.18 -1.13
CA ALA A 58 -22.31 -23.41 0.07
C ALA A 58 -23.28 -22.22 0.19
N ILE A 59 -23.89 -22.04 1.36
CA ILE A 59 -24.70 -20.85 1.65
C ILE A 59 -23.78 -19.71 2.06
N VAL A 60 -23.80 -18.62 1.30
CA VAL A 60 -23.01 -17.42 1.55
C VAL A 60 -23.72 -16.57 2.60
N THR A 61 -22.98 -16.22 3.65
CA THR A 61 -23.49 -15.41 4.78
C THR A 61 -22.57 -14.18 4.98
N PRO A 62 -22.97 -13.18 5.79
CA PRO A 62 -22.10 -12.03 6.07
C PRO A 62 -20.71 -12.37 6.63
N LYS A 63 -20.55 -13.58 7.21
CA LYS A 63 -19.26 -14.03 7.77
C LYS A 63 -18.30 -14.62 6.74
N SER A 64 -18.76 -14.89 5.53
CA SER A 64 -17.91 -15.40 4.45
C SER A 64 -17.27 -14.22 3.67
N PRO A 65 -16.07 -14.40 3.07
CA PRO A 65 -15.42 -13.35 2.27
C PRO A 65 -16.33 -12.81 1.16
N GLU A 66 -16.99 -13.71 0.43
CA GLU A 66 -17.92 -13.35 -0.66
C GLU A 66 -19.17 -12.63 -0.12
N GLY A 67 -19.57 -12.89 1.14
CA GLY A 67 -20.71 -12.25 1.76
C GLY A 67 -20.53 -10.75 1.94
N LEU A 68 -19.36 -10.32 2.36
CA LEU A 68 -19.04 -8.90 2.51
C LEU A 68 -19.01 -8.18 1.15
N GLU A 69 -18.49 -8.84 0.10
CA GLU A 69 -18.50 -8.32 -1.26
C GLU A 69 -19.94 -8.12 -1.77
N ILE A 70 -20.83 -9.12 -1.55
CA ILE A 70 -22.25 -9.03 -1.93
C ILE A 70 -22.97 -7.92 -1.17
N LEU A 71 -22.68 -7.73 0.14
CA LEU A 71 -23.22 -6.62 0.92
C LEU A 71 -22.80 -5.27 0.33
N ARG A 72 -21.53 -5.08 0.04
CA ARG A 72 -20.98 -3.85 -0.58
C ARG A 72 -21.58 -3.57 -1.93
N HIS A 73 -21.64 -4.59 -2.79
CA HIS A 73 -22.24 -4.49 -4.12
C HIS A 73 -23.73 -4.12 -4.04
N SER A 74 -24.49 -4.79 -3.20
CA SER A 74 -25.93 -4.48 -3.05
C SER A 74 -26.15 -3.10 -2.42
N THR A 75 -25.25 -2.65 -1.52
CA THR A 75 -25.33 -1.32 -0.93
C THR A 75 -25.03 -0.22 -1.97
N SER A 76 -24.18 -0.48 -2.97
CA SER A 76 -23.97 0.46 -4.07
C SER A 76 -25.25 0.69 -4.89
N HIS A 77 -26.03 -0.36 -5.12
CA HIS A 77 -27.35 -0.25 -5.78
C HIS A 77 -28.40 0.43 -4.89
N LEU A 78 -28.38 0.18 -3.59
CA LEU A 78 -29.22 0.90 -2.63
C LEU A 78 -28.96 2.40 -2.65
N MET A 79 -27.67 2.80 -2.73
CA MET A 79 -27.27 4.19 -2.88
C MET A 79 -27.73 4.77 -4.22
N ALA A 80 -27.57 4.03 -5.32
CA ALA A 80 -27.99 4.47 -6.65
C ALA A 80 -29.50 4.74 -6.70
N GLN A 81 -30.33 3.86 -6.12
CA GLN A 81 -31.77 4.07 -5.96
C GLN A 81 -32.06 5.34 -5.17
N ALA A 82 -31.45 5.50 -3.98
CA ALA A 82 -31.67 6.66 -3.13
C ALA A 82 -31.29 7.98 -3.84
N VAL A 83 -30.19 7.98 -4.61
CA VAL A 83 -29.77 9.15 -5.39
C VAL A 83 -30.82 9.50 -6.45
N GLN A 84 -31.29 8.53 -7.24
CA GLN A 84 -32.27 8.81 -8.28
C GLN A 84 -33.63 9.24 -7.75
N GLU A 85 -34.04 8.73 -6.60
CA GLU A 85 -35.29 9.15 -5.94
C GLU A 85 -35.22 10.58 -5.40
N LEU A 86 -34.07 11.00 -4.86
CA LEU A 86 -33.87 12.35 -4.30
C LEU A 86 -33.48 13.38 -5.36
N PHE A 87 -32.78 12.96 -6.41
CA PHE A 87 -32.22 13.84 -7.44
C PHE A 87 -32.72 13.44 -8.84
N PRO A 88 -33.96 13.79 -9.19
CA PRO A 88 -34.52 13.45 -10.50
C PRO A 88 -33.64 13.93 -11.65
N GLY A 89 -33.38 13.04 -12.60
CA GLY A 89 -32.49 13.27 -13.73
C GLY A 89 -31.00 12.94 -13.47
N ALA A 90 -30.64 12.47 -12.27
CA ALA A 90 -29.36 11.86 -12.04
C ALA A 90 -29.28 10.52 -12.79
N GLN A 91 -28.29 10.37 -13.67
CA GLN A 91 -28.07 9.14 -14.42
C GLN A 91 -27.03 8.27 -13.71
N VAL A 92 -27.29 6.99 -13.66
CA VAL A 92 -26.40 6.00 -13.03
C VAL A 92 -25.50 5.35 -14.07
N THR A 93 -24.25 5.08 -13.72
CA THR A 93 -23.29 4.45 -14.63
C THR A 93 -22.81 3.09 -14.12
N ILE A 94 -21.75 3.03 -13.32
CA ILE A 94 -21.20 1.80 -12.74
C ILE A 94 -20.95 1.98 -11.25
N GLY A 95 -21.13 0.89 -10.49
CA GLY A 95 -20.96 0.84 -9.03
C GLY A 95 -20.19 -0.38 -8.55
N PRO A 96 -18.85 -0.47 -8.82
CA PRO A 96 -18.06 -1.61 -8.39
C PRO A 96 -17.77 -1.60 -6.90
N VAL A 97 -17.48 -2.79 -6.37
CA VAL A 97 -16.90 -2.99 -5.05
C VAL A 97 -15.41 -2.65 -5.07
N ILE A 98 -14.92 -2.07 -4.00
CA ILE A 98 -13.51 -1.84 -3.72
C ILE A 98 -13.14 -2.48 -2.38
N GLU A 99 -11.84 -2.53 -2.05
CA GLU A 99 -11.30 -3.30 -0.91
C GLU A 99 -12.08 -3.09 0.41
N ASN A 100 -12.38 -1.84 0.78
CA ASN A 100 -13.08 -1.54 2.03
C ASN A 100 -14.40 -0.79 1.83
N GLY A 101 -15.05 -1.00 0.68
CA GLY A 101 -16.29 -0.31 0.38
C GLY A 101 -16.77 -0.49 -1.04
N PHE A 102 -17.37 0.55 -1.56
CA PHE A 102 -17.92 0.63 -2.91
C PHE A 102 -17.92 2.07 -3.37
N TYR A 103 -18.14 2.28 -4.67
CA TYR A 103 -18.53 3.59 -5.18
C TYR A 103 -19.61 3.43 -6.25
N TYR A 104 -20.23 4.54 -6.61
CA TYR A 104 -21.09 4.63 -7.79
C TYR A 104 -20.88 5.95 -8.49
N ASP A 105 -20.81 5.93 -9.83
CA ASP A 105 -20.61 7.11 -10.67
C ASP A 105 -21.95 7.63 -11.18
N PHE A 106 -22.16 8.94 -11.07
CA PHE A 106 -23.37 9.63 -11.45
C PHE A 106 -23.09 10.78 -12.41
N ALA A 107 -23.90 10.93 -13.44
CA ALA A 107 -23.99 12.16 -14.21
C ALA A 107 -25.14 13.00 -13.67
N TYR A 108 -24.88 14.21 -13.19
CA TYR A 108 -25.90 15.11 -12.67
C TYR A 108 -25.52 16.57 -12.90
N LYS A 109 -26.52 17.43 -13.08
CA LYS A 109 -26.39 18.83 -13.49
C LYS A 109 -25.64 19.75 -12.51
N ARG A 110 -25.52 19.36 -11.25
CA ARG A 110 -24.76 20.09 -10.23
C ARG A 110 -23.90 19.14 -9.38
N PRO A 111 -22.84 19.64 -8.73
CA PRO A 111 -22.09 18.84 -7.78
C PRO A 111 -22.94 18.39 -6.60
N PHE A 112 -22.69 17.17 -6.10
CA PHE A 112 -23.20 16.70 -4.81
C PHE A 112 -22.41 17.34 -3.69
N THR A 113 -23.11 17.72 -2.62
CA THR A 113 -22.53 18.34 -1.42
C THR A 113 -22.48 17.37 -0.24
N PRO A 114 -21.77 17.67 0.85
CA PRO A 114 -21.82 16.87 2.07
C PRO A 114 -23.24 16.71 2.64
N GLU A 115 -24.07 17.74 2.52
CA GLU A 115 -25.49 17.70 2.96
C GLU A 115 -26.31 16.75 2.11
N ASP A 116 -26.01 16.65 0.80
CA ASP A 116 -26.65 15.67 -0.08
C ASP A 116 -26.31 14.24 0.37
N LEU A 117 -25.06 13.97 0.78
CA LEU A 117 -24.66 12.65 1.29
C LEU A 117 -25.47 12.25 2.54
N VAL A 118 -25.72 13.19 3.44
CA VAL A 118 -26.55 12.96 4.63
C VAL A 118 -28.00 12.64 4.22
N ALA A 119 -28.57 13.36 3.25
CA ALA A 119 -29.90 13.10 2.74
C ALA A 119 -30.01 11.74 2.04
N ILE A 120 -29.00 11.37 1.22
CA ILE A 120 -28.92 10.08 0.54
C ILE A 120 -28.85 8.94 1.58
N GLU A 121 -27.97 9.07 2.57
CA GLU A 121 -27.79 8.07 3.62
C GLU A 121 -29.07 7.85 4.43
N LYS A 122 -29.80 8.92 4.72
CA LYS A 122 -31.12 8.84 5.36
C LYS A 122 -32.12 8.09 4.48
N ARG A 123 -32.17 8.39 3.17
CA ARG A 123 -33.06 7.69 2.24
C ARG A 123 -32.69 6.21 2.09
N MET A 124 -31.42 5.88 2.05
CA MET A 124 -30.95 4.49 2.07
C MET A 124 -31.46 3.75 3.32
N ALA A 125 -31.38 4.37 4.49
CA ALA A 125 -31.91 3.78 5.74
C ALA A 125 -33.43 3.54 5.70
N GLU A 126 -34.19 4.43 5.06
CA GLU A 126 -35.63 4.25 4.84
C GLU A 126 -35.90 3.06 3.90
N LEU A 127 -35.14 2.90 2.83
CA LEU A 127 -35.23 1.77 1.90
C LEU A 127 -34.86 0.43 2.56
N VAL A 128 -33.88 0.43 3.47
CA VAL A 128 -33.55 -0.75 4.29
C VAL A 128 -34.71 -1.11 5.20
N LYS A 129 -35.32 -0.13 5.85
CA LYS A 129 -36.50 -0.36 6.74
C LYS A 129 -37.73 -0.87 5.98
N ALA A 130 -37.86 -0.48 4.71
CA ALA A 130 -38.93 -0.95 3.85
C ALA A 130 -38.76 -2.42 3.43
N ASP A 131 -37.58 -2.99 3.58
CA ASP A 131 -37.21 -4.38 3.28
C ASP A 131 -37.69 -4.86 1.90
N LEU A 132 -37.39 -4.07 0.87
CA LEU A 132 -37.82 -4.34 -0.50
C LEU A 132 -37.12 -5.61 -1.04
N PRO A 133 -37.92 -6.56 -1.61
CA PRO A 133 -37.32 -7.73 -2.23
C PRO A 133 -36.48 -7.37 -3.46
N VAL A 134 -35.36 -8.08 -3.64
CA VAL A 134 -34.48 -7.92 -4.79
C VAL A 134 -34.73 -9.03 -5.79
N HIS A 135 -35.01 -8.66 -7.04
CA HIS A 135 -35.38 -9.58 -8.10
C HIS A 135 -34.42 -9.50 -9.27
N ARG A 136 -33.96 -10.66 -9.74
CA ARG A 136 -33.18 -10.78 -10.98
C ARG A 136 -34.14 -11.00 -12.15
N LYS A 137 -33.92 -10.23 -13.25
CA LYS A 137 -34.63 -10.41 -14.53
C LYS A 137 -33.58 -10.51 -15.66
N VAL A 138 -33.77 -11.45 -16.56
CA VAL A 138 -33.01 -11.51 -17.82
C VAL A 138 -33.86 -10.90 -18.92
N MET A 139 -33.26 -10.04 -19.74
CA MET A 139 -33.94 -9.31 -20.79
C MET A 139 -33.17 -9.44 -22.11
N ALA A 140 -33.87 -9.44 -23.25
CA ALA A 140 -33.21 -9.40 -24.54
C ALA A 140 -32.43 -8.08 -24.70
N ARG A 141 -31.27 -8.12 -25.35
CA ARG A 141 -30.38 -6.96 -25.49
C ARG A 141 -31.08 -5.71 -26.02
N ASP A 142 -31.79 -5.86 -27.15
CA ASP A 142 -32.48 -4.72 -27.80
C ASP A 142 -33.63 -4.18 -26.93
N GLU A 143 -34.29 -5.04 -26.18
CA GLU A 143 -35.32 -4.65 -25.22
C GLU A 143 -34.72 -3.88 -24.07
N ALA A 144 -33.58 -4.35 -23.52
CA ALA A 144 -32.88 -3.69 -22.42
C ALA A 144 -32.35 -2.31 -22.85
N VAL A 145 -31.76 -2.18 -24.05
CA VAL A 145 -31.31 -0.89 -24.57
C VAL A 145 -32.50 0.09 -24.71
N LYS A 146 -33.61 -0.35 -25.29
CA LYS A 146 -34.82 0.47 -25.42
C LYS A 146 -35.38 0.88 -24.05
N TYR A 147 -35.39 -0.05 -23.08
CA TYR A 147 -35.85 0.21 -21.72
C TYR A 147 -35.05 1.34 -21.08
N PHE A 148 -33.71 1.24 -21.07
CA PHE A 148 -32.85 2.24 -20.44
C PHE A 148 -32.90 3.60 -21.15
N LEU A 149 -32.97 3.62 -22.47
CA LEU A 149 -33.16 4.88 -23.23
C LEU A 149 -34.48 5.55 -22.90
N ASN A 150 -35.58 4.78 -22.76
CA ASN A 150 -36.89 5.32 -22.42
C ASN A 150 -36.96 5.95 -21.02
N ILE A 151 -36.19 5.46 -20.07
CA ILE A 151 -36.10 6.04 -18.71
C ILE A 151 -34.97 7.10 -18.59
N GLY A 152 -34.29 7.44 -19.69
CA GLY A 152 -33.25 8.47 -19.73
C GLY A 152 -31.83 8.02 -19.33
N GLU A 153 -31.62 6.72 -19.16
CA GLU A 153 -30.34 6.12 -18.70
C GLU A 153 -29.41 5.82 -19.91
N LYS A 154 -28.88 6.87 -20.55
CA LYS A 154 -28.02 6.74 -21.75
C LYS A 154 -26.76 5.89 -21.50
N TYR A 155 -26.12 6.03 -20.33
CA TYR A 155 -24.90 5.28 -19.99
C TYR A 155 -25.15 3.78 -19.87
N LYS A 156 -26.31 3.36 -19.32
CA LYS A 156 -26.67 1.95 -19.25
C LYS A 156 -26.89 1.35 -20.63
N ALA A 157 -27.56 2.09 -21.51
CA ALA A 157 -27.71 1.66 -22.91
C ALA A 157 -26.35 1.50 -23.63
N GLU A 158 -25.42 2.42 -23.39
CA GLU A 158 -24.05 2.34 -23.94
C GLU A 158 -23.25 1.16 -23.37
N ILE A 159 -23.37 0.89 -22.05
CA ILE A 159 -22.72 -0.26 -21.40
C ILE A 159 -23.25 -1.56 -22.02
N ILE A 160 -24.57 -1.71 -22.20
CA ILE A 160 -25.17 -2.88 -22.80
C ILE A 160 -24.61 -3.13 -24.21
N GLY A 161 -24.41 -2.06 -25.00
CA GLY A 161 -23.81 -2.15 -26.34
C GLY A 161 -22.38 -2.71 -26.33
N ALA A 162 -21.64 -2.53 -25.26
CA ALA A 162 -20.26 -3.01 -25.10
C ALA A 162 -20.15 -4.44 -24.52
N ILE A 163 -21.24 -5.01 -23.98
CA ILE A 163 -21.25 -6.40 -23.46
C ILE A 163 -21.17 -7.37 -24.65
N PRO A 164 -20.31 -8.43 -24.58
CA PRO A 164 -20.23 -9.44 -25.65
C PRO A 164 -21.60 -10.05 -26.01
N ALA A 165 -21.81 -10.36 -27.29
CA ALA A 165 -23.12 -10.81 -27.80
C ALA A 165 -23.61 -12.12 -27.18
N ASN A 166 -22.69 -12.98 -26.72
CA ASN A 166 -22.97 -14.27 -26.09
C ASN A 166 -23.30 -14.17 -24.59
N GLU A 167 -23.17 -12.98 -23.98
CA GLU A 167 -23.50 -12.79 -22.58
C GLU A 167 -24.98 -12.36 -22.40
N PRO A 168 -25.72 -12.96 -21.44
CA PRO A 168 -27.08 -12.55 -21.13
C PRO A 168 -27.10 -11.17 -20.45
N ILE A 169 -28.08 -10.36 -20.79
CA ILE A 169 -28.32 -9.09 -20.12
C ILE A 169 -29.21 -9.34 -18.90
N SER A 170 -28.63 -9.18 -17.72
CA SER A 170 -29.38 -9.31 -16.45
C SER A 170 -29.57 -7.95 -15.79
N LEU A 171 -30.73 -7.80 -15.21
CA LEU A 171 -31.19 -6.63 -14.48
C LEU A 171 -31.57 -7.04 -13.06
N TYR A 172 -31.38 -6.12 -12.12
CA TYR A 172 -31.82 -6.30 -10.74
C TYR A 172 -32.74 -5.18 -10.32
N GLY A 173 -33.92 -5.56 -9.85
CA GLY A 173 -34.93 -4.65 -9.36
C GLY A 173 -35.06 -4.69 -7.85
N GLN A 174 -35.27 -3.54 -7.22
CA GLN A 174 -35.63 -3.40 -5.81
C GLN A 174 -36.79 -2.40 -5.70
N GLY A 175 -37.97 -2.93 -5.36
CA GLY A 175 -39.22 -2.16 -5.49
C GLY A 175 -39.47 -1.77 -6.95
N ASN A 176 -39.68 -0.47 -7.20
CA ASN A 176 -39.94 0.06 -8.55
C ASN A 176 -38.65 0.49 -9.28
N TRP A 177 -37.50 0.42 -8.63
CA TRP A 177 -36.22 0.77 -9.21
C TRP A 177 -35.55 -0.46 -9.82
N ILE A 178 -34.85 -0.28 -10.95
CA ILE A 178 -34.19 -1.37 -11.66
C ILE A 178 -32.86 -0.89 -12.26
N ASP A 179 -31.86 -1.75 -12.20
CA ASP A 179 -30.51 -1.46 -12.74
C ASP A 179 -29.92 -2.64 -13.51
N LEU A 180 -28.97 -2.32 -14.41
CA LEU A 180 -28.17 -3.30 -15.15
C LEU A 180 -27.10 -3.86 -14.23
N CYS A 181 -27.09 -5.17 -13.98
CA CYS A 181 -26.10 -5.81 -13.15
C CYS A 181 -25.96 -7.30 -13.42
N ARG A 182 -24.77 -7.84 -13.17
CA ARG A 182 -24.49 -9.29 -13.25
C ARG A 182 -24.92 -10.04 -11.98
N GLY A 183 -24.95 -9.35 -10.84
CA GLY A 183 -25.19 -9.95 -9.53
C GLY A 183 -24.05 -10.85 -9.02
N PRO A 184 -24.30 -11.69 -8.00
CA PRO A 184 -25.55 -11.76 -7.25
C PRO A 184 -25.75 -10.60 -6.28
N HIS A 185 -26.99 -10.44 -5.81
CA HIS A 185 -27.37 -9.47 -4.80
C HIS A 185 -28.03 -10.14 -3.58
N VAL A 186 -28.12 -9.38 -2.49
CA VAL A 186 -28.89 -9.80 -1.30
C VAL A 186 -30.37 -10.04 -1.64
N PRO A 187 -31.09 -10.91 -0.89
CA PRO A 187 -32.50 -11.21 -1.17
C PRO A 187 -33.45 -10.04 -0.94
N SER A 188 -33.07 -9.08 -0.08
CA SER A 188 -33.87 -7.88 0.18
C SER A 188 -33.02 -6.74 0.73
N THR A 189 -33.49 -5.49 0.58
CA THR A 189 -32.79 -4.30 1.10
C THR A 189 -32.63 -4.32 2.62
N GLY A 190 -33.50 -5.04 3.36
CA GLY A 190 -33.41 -5.20 4.81
C GLY A 190 -32.15 -5.92 5.31
N LYS A 191 -31.37 -6.54 4.41
CA LYS A 191 -30.06 -7.13 4.75
C LYS A 191 -28.95 -6.08 4.85
N LEU A 192 -29.13 -4.89 4.27
CA LEU A 192 -28.11 -3.84 4.12
C LEU A 192 -28.16 -2.84 5.28
N LYS A 193 -27.88 -3.29 6.50
CA LYS A 193 -28.12 -2.51 7.73
C LYS A 193 -26.98 -1.58 8.11
N VAL A 194 -25.74 -1.90 7.71
CA VAL A 194 -24.53 -1.24 8.21
C VAL A 194 -23.75 -0.66 7.04
N PHE A 195 -23.84 0.65 6.86
CA PHE A 195 -23.16 1.39 5.79
C PHE A 195 -22.88 2.83 6.20
N LYS A 196 -21.98 3.49 5.49
CA LYS A 196 -21.66 4.90 5.62
C LYS A 196 -21.26 5.48 4.26
N LEU A 197 -21.80 6.63 3.90
CA LEU A 197 -21.30 7.41 2.75
C LEU A 197 -20.10 8.25 3.19
N MET A 198 -19.04 8.25 2.38
CA MET A 198 -17.75 8.77 2.81
C MET A 198 -17.43 10.12 2.17
N ARG A 199 -17.44 10.21 0.83
CA ARG A 199 -17.04 11.42 0.09
C ARG A 199 -17.53 11.39 -1.35
N VAL A 200 -17.47 12.57 -1.97
CA VAL A 200 -17.65 12.76 -3.43
C VAL A 200 -16.30 13.07 -4.07
N ALA A 201 -16.06 12.56 -5.27
CA ALA A 201 -14.91 12.90 -6.12
C ALA A 201 -15.34 13.00 -7.59
N GLY A 202 -14.56 13.70 -8.40
CA GLY A 202 -14.71 13.66 -9.86
C GLY A 202 -14.12 12.36 -10.44
N ALA A 203 -14.73 11.83 -11.51
CA ALA A 203 -14.21 10.70 -12.25
C ALA A 203 -14.60 10.85 -13.73
N TYR A 204 -13.66 10.65 -14.65
CA TYR A 204 -13.97 10.68 -16.08
C TYR A 204 -14.66 9.39 -16.52
N TRP A 205 -15.68 9.52 -17.35
CA TRP A 205 -16.35 8.36 -17.94
C TRP A 205 -15.34 7.42 -18.61
N ARG A 206 -15.36 6.14 -18.25
CA ARG A 206 -14.42 5.11 -18.70
C ARG A 206 -12.93 5.42 -18.44
N GLY A 207 -12.64 6.33 -17.50
CA GLY A 207 -11.27 6.70 -17.15
C GLY A 207 -10.53 7.54 -18.17
N ASP A 208 -11.17 7.99 -19.24
CA ASP A 208 -10.58 8.84 -20.27
C ASP A 208 -10.87 10.33 -19.96
N SER A 209 -9.84 11.13 -19.77
CA SER A 209 -9.94 12.58 -19.48
C SER A 209 -10.59 13.40 -20.60
N LYS A 210 -10.77 12.83 -21.77
CA LYS A 210 -11.51 13.45 -22.89
C LYS A 210 -13.03 13.28 -22.78
N ASN A 211 -13.49 12.35 -21.96
CA ASN A 211 -14.89 12.07 -21.73
C ASN A 211 -15.48 12.99 -20.65
N GLU A 212 -16.81 12.94 -20.52
CA GLU A 212 -17.56 13.70 -19.52
C GLU A 212 -17.10 13.35 -18.09
N MET A 213 -16.96 14.38 -17.26
CA MET A 213 -16.64 14.22 -15.85
C MET A 213 -17.91 13.87 -15.07
N LEU A 214 -17.90 12.71 -14.44
CA LEU A 214 -18.94 12.20 -13.57
C LEU A 214 -18.62 12.51 -12.12
N GLN A 215 -19.61 12.32 -11.26
CA GLN A 215 -19.46 12.46 -9.81
C GLN A 215 -19.48 11.07 -9.17
N ARG A 216 -18.41 10.73 -8.49
CA ARG A 216 -18.23 9.44 -7.80
C ARG A 216 -18.53 9.61 -6.33
N ILE A 217 -19.57 8.92 -5.86
CA ILE A 217 -19.87 8.83 -4.42
C ILE A 217 -19.25 7.55 -3.87
N TYR A 218 -18.38 7.68 -2.87
CA TYR A 218 -17.78 6.57 -2.15
C TYR A 218 -18.60 6.23 -0.90
N GLY A 219 -18.75 4.94 -0.65
CA GLY A 219 -19.34 4.42 0.58
C GLY A 219 -18.63 3.18 1.10
N THR A 220 -18.93 2.81 2.33
CA THR A 220 -18.49 1.56 2.95
C THR A 220 -19.67 0.80 3.50
N ALA A 221 -19.59 -0.53 3.54
CA ALA A 221 -20.60 -1.40 4.16
C ALA A 221 -19.93 -2.60 4.82
N TRP A 222 -20.49 -3.02 5.95
CA TRP A 222 -19.93 -4.04 6.83
C TRP A 222 -20.99 -5.01 7.31
N ALA A 223 -20.56 -6.17 7.80
CA ALA A 223 -21.46 -7.17 8.34
C ALA A 223 -22.04 -6.75 9.70
N THR A 224 -21.25 -6.03 10.51
CA THR A 224 -21.64 -5.54 11.84
C THR A 224 -21.28 -4.07 12.05
N GLN A 225 -21.95 -3.43 13.01
CA GLN A 225 -21.66 -2.04 13.39
C GLN A 225 -20.27 -1.91 14.00
N GLU A 226 -19.83 -2.91 14.77
CA GLU A 226 -18.50 -2.94 15.39
C GLU A 226 -17.39 -2.91 14.35
N GLU A 227 -17.54 -3.66 13.23
CA GLU A 227 -16.59 -3.65 12.13
C GLU A 227 -16.52 -2.28 11.44
N GLN A 228 -17.69 -1.67 11.19
CA GLN A 228 -17.75 -0.33 10.61
C GLN A 228 -17.09 0.71 11.54
N ASP A 229 -17.41 0.67 12.82
CA ASP A 229 -16.85 1.61 13.81
C ASP A 229 -15.33 1.42 13.94
N ALA A 230 -14.84 0.19 13.88
CA ALA A 230 -13.40 -0.09 13.86
C ALA A 230 -12.73 0.49 12.62
N TYR A 231 -13.35 0.33 11.45
CA TYR A 231 -12.86 0.90 10.21
C TYR A 231 -12.85 2.44 10.23
N LEU A 232 -13.92 3.08 10.72
CA LEU A 232 -13.98 4.54 10.82
C LEU A 232 -12.93 5.08 11.80
N ARG A 233 -12.74 4.43 12.96
CA ARG A 233 -11.65 4.79 13.89
C ARG A 233 -10.27 4.64 13.25
N MET A 234 -10.05 3.57 12.47
CA MET A 234 -8.80 3.41 11.73
C MET A 234 -8.56 4.57 10.74
N LEU A 235 -9.60 5.02 10.03
CA LEU A 235 -9.49 6.17 9.11
C LEU A 235 -9.17 7.48 9.85
N GLU A 236 -9.82 7.75 10.99
CA GLU A 236 -9.52 8.92 11.82
C GLU A 236 -8.08 8.90 12.33
N GLU A 237 -7.61 7.74 12.79
CA GLU A 237 -6.21 7.58 13.20
C GLU A 237 -5.25 7.74 12.01
N ALA A 238 -5.61 7.25 10.82
CA ALA A 238 -4.83 7.44 9.61
C ALA A 238 -4.69 8.92 9.25
N GLU A 239 -5.78 9.70 9.36
CA GLU A 239 -5.76 11.15 9.10
C GLU A 239 -4.88 11.90 10.11
N LYS A 240 -4.96 11.55 11.40
CA LYS A 240 -4.10 12.13 12.43
C LYS A 240 -2.62 11.84 12.21
N ARG A 241 -2.31 10.69 11.60
CA ARG A 241 -0.94 10.22 11.31
C ARG A 241 -0.44 10.59 9.92
N ASP A 242 -1.26 11.23 9.08
CA ASP A 242 -0.89 11.59 7.71
C ASP A 242 0.48 12.31 7.68
N HIS A 243 1.43 11.72 6.93
CA HIS A 243 2.80 12.21 6.85
C HIS A 243 2.91 13.65 6.32
N ARG A 244 1.94 14.11 5.50
CA ARG A 244 1.91 15.49 4.99
C ARG A 244 1.62 16.47 6.11
N ARG A 245 0.62 16.14 6.96
CA ARG A 245 0.27 16.93 8.14
C ARG A 245 1.39 16.91 9.18
N LEU A 246 1.88 15.73 9.53
CA LEU A 246 2.98 15.59 10.49
C LEU A 246 4.29 16.18 9.96
N GLY A 247 4.56 16.06 8.66
CA GLY A 247 5.72 16.65 8.00
C GLY A 247 5.74 18.18 8.15
N THR A 248 4.61 18.84 7.94
CA THR A 248 4.46 20.29 8.17
C THR A 248 4.58 20.64 9.67
N GLN A 249 3.84 19.91 10.53
CA GLN A 249 3.83 20.18 11.98
C GLN A 249 5.21 20.02 12.64
N LEU A 250 5.98 19.04 12.20
CA LEU A 250 7.32 18.71 12.73
C LEU A 250 8.45 19.38 11.96
N ASP A 251 8.14 20.15 10.90
CA ASP A 251 9.10 20.83 10.06
C ASP A 251 10.09 19.88 9.38
N LEU A 252 9.55 18.84 8.71
CA LEU A 252 10.37 17.79 8.08
C LEU A 252 10.61 18.02 6.59
N PHE A 253 9.59 18.43 5.85
CA PHE A 253 9.65 18.64 4.40
C PHE A 253 8.47 19.47 3.89
N HIS A 254 8.59 19.95 2.64
CA HIS A 254 7.45 20.48 1.87
C HIS A 254 7.54 20.10 0.39
N MET A 255 6.46 20.32 -0.32
CA MET A 255 6.34 20.23 -1.77
C MET A 255 5.75 21.53 -2.31
N GLN A 256 6.16 21.96 -3.52
CA GLN A 256 5.68 23.19 -4.13
C GLN A 256 5.59 23.08 -5.65
N GLU A 257 4.95 24.08 -6.28
CA GLU A 257 4.60 24.06 -7.71
C GLU A 257 5.80 24.05 -8.65
N GLU A 258 6.94 24.64 -8.26
CA GLU A 258 8.15 24.68 -9.07
C GLU A 258 8.81 23.31 -9.24
N ALA A 259 8.45 22.34 -8.40
CA ALA A 259 8.99 20.98 -8.42
C ALA A 259 7.90 19.93 -8.15
N PRO A 260 6.92 19.76 -9.05
CA PRO A 260 5.79 18.87 -8.82
C PRO A 260 6.27 17.41 -8.67
N GLY A 261 5.85 16.78 -7.59
CA GLY A 261 6.25 15.41 -7.26
C GLY A 261 7.70 15.25 -6.79
N LEU A 262 8.37 16.35 -6.40
CA LEU A 262 9.70 16.34 -5.81
C LEU A 262 9.66 16.92 -4.40
N VAL A 263 10.55 16.49 -3.52
CA VAL A 263 10.52 16.82 -2.09
C VAL A 263 11.63 17.79 -1.71
N PHE A 264 11.26 18.85 -0.99
CA PHE A 264 12.22 19.74 -0.32
C PHE A 264 12.37 19.31 1.14
N TRP A 265 13.51 18.75 1.49
CA TRP A 265 13.79 18.29 2.84
C TRP A 265 14.29 19.42 3.73
N HIS A 266 13.64 19.63 4.88
CA HIS A 266 14.12 20.56 5.90
C HIS A 266 15.20 19.93 6.79
N PRO A 267 15.92 20.70 7.61
CA PRO A 267 17.02 20.16 8.42
C PRO A 267 16.63 18.96 9.29
N LYS A 268 15.43 18.98 9.89
CA LYS A 268 14.94 17.85 10.71
C LYS A 268 14.59 16.64 9.85
N GLY A 269 13.92 16.83 8.71
CA GLY A 269 13.62 15.75 7.79
C GLY A 269 14.88 15.15 7.18
N TRP A 270 15.86 16.00 6.85
CA TRP A 270 17.14 15.53 6.36
C TRP A 270 17.95 14.77 7.41
N ALA A 271 17.88 15.18 8.68
CA ALA A 271 18.48 14.41 9.77
C ALA A 271 17.85 13.02 9.89
N LEU A 272 16.52 12.90 9.79
CA LEU A 272 15.83 11.60 9.77
C LEU A 272 16.28 10.74 8.58
N TRP A 273 16.34 11.33 7.38
CA TRP A 273 16.86 10.69 6.19
C TRP A 273 18.25 10.10 6.40
N GLN A 274 19.18 10.91 6.91
CA GLN A 274 20.55 10.48 7.16
C GLN A 274 20.64 9.30 8.15
N GLN A 275 19.78 9.24 9.16
CA GLN A 275 19.76 8.11 10.10
C GLN A 275 19.38 6.80 9.37
N VAL A 276 18.35 6.83 8.52
CA VAL A 276 17.93 5.67 7.74
C VAL A 276 19.04 5.26 6.73
N GLU A 277 19.58 6.22 6.01
CA GLU A 277 20.64 5.98 5.01
C GLU A 277 21.91 5.41 5.65
N GLN A 278 22.36 5.96 6.78
CA GLN A 278 23.53 5.45 7.52
C GLN A 278 23.31 4.05 8.07
N TYR A 279 22.09 3.76 8.56
CA TYR A 279 21.71 2.42 8.98
C TYR A 279 21.81 1.45 7.79
N MET A 280 21.23 1.78 6.65
CA MET A 280 21.26 0.93 5.46
C MET A 280 22.69 0.74 4.90
N ARG A 281 23.56 1.75 4.98
CA ARG A 281 24.99 1.59 4.61
C ARG A 281 25.72 0.59 5.51
N ARG A 282 25.40 0.55 6.82
CA ARG A 282 25.92 -0.50 7.69
C ARG A 282 25.41 -1.87 7.25
N VAL A 283 24.09 -1.98 6.96
CA VAL A 283 23.49 -3.21 6.43
C VAL A 283 24.20 -3.68 5.16
N TYR A 284 24.51 -2.80 4.22
CA TYR A 284 25.23 -3.14 3.00
C TYR A 284 26.61 -3.71 3.30
N ARG A 285 27.40 -2.96 4.05
CA ARG A 285 28.78 -3.35 4.41
C ARG A 285 28.81 -4.70 5.14
N ASP A 286 27.95 -4.86 6.13
CA ASP A 286 27.94 -6.04 7.01
C ASP A 286 27.40 -7.30 6.28
N ASN A 287 26.78 -7.15 5.11
CA ASN A 287 26.26 -8.23 4.27
C ASN A 287 26.96 -8.36 2.91
N GLY A 288 28.16 -7.78 2.78
CA GLY A 288 29.03 -7.96 1.62
C GLY A 288 28.55 -7.25 0.34
N TYR A 289 27.73 -6.20 0.46
CA TYR A 289 27.39 -5.34 -0.66
C TYR A 289 28.49 -4.29 -0.89
N GLN A 290 28.87 -4.13 -2.13
CA GLN A 290 29.77 -3.06 -2.60
C GLN A 290 28.91 -1.87 -3.03
N GLU A 291 29.04 -0.74 -2.33
CA GLU A 291 28.32 0.48 -2.71
C GLU A 291 28.93 1.07 -3.98
N VAL A 292 28.07 1.31 -4.97
CA VAL A 292 28.43 1.91 -6.26
C VAL A 292 27.58 3.13 -6.53
N ARG A 293 27.95 3.93 -7.56
CA ARG A 293 27.15 5.07 -8.00
C ARG A 293 27.21 5.23 -9.51
N GLY A 294 26.02 5.14 -10.15
CA GLY A 294 25.85 5.40 -11.56
C GLY A 294 25.49 6.86 -11.89
N PRO A 295 25.71 7.32 -13.13
CA PRO A 295 25.24 8.63 -13.58
C PRO A 295 23.73 8.70 -13.65
N GLN A 296 23.17 9.92 -13.52
CA GLN A 296 21.71 10.13 -13.53
C GLN A 296 21.15 10.28 -14.94
N ILE A 297 21.93 10.86 -15.85
CA ILE A 297 21.55 11.13 -17.24
C ILE A 297 22.35 10.20 -18.14
N LEU A 298 21.67 9.44 -18.97
CA LEU A 298 22.24 8.39 -19.82
C LEU A 298 21.66 8.49 -21.23
N ASP A 299 22.48 8.15 -22.22
CA ASP A 299 22.09 8.12 -23.63
C ASP A 299 20.90 7.17 -23.87
N VAL A 300 19.95 7.59 -24.71
CA VAL A 300 18.74 6.84 -25.03
C VAL A 300 19.03 5.46 -25.62
N SER A 301 20.18 5.27 -26.30
CA SER A 301 20.58 3.98 -26.88
C SER A 301 20.68 2.86 -25.84
N LEU A 302 21.06 3.19 -24.59
CA LEU A 302 21.12 2.22 -23.49
C LEU A 302 19.73 1.68 -23.18
N TRP A 303 18.74 2.56 -23.11
CA TRP A 303 17.35 2.22 -22.79
C TRP A 303 16.67 1.41 -23.90
N LYS A 304 17.06 1.63 -25.16
CA LYS A 304 16.64 0.80 -26.30
C LYS A 304 17.20 -0.61 -26.20
N LYS A 305 18.51 -0.77 -25.90
CA LYS A 305 19.17 -2.07 -25.74
C LYS A 305 18.52 -2.91 -24.63
N THR A 306 18.16 -2.29 -23.51
CA THR A 306 17.58 -2.98 -22.34
C THR A 306 16.08 -3.26 -22.46
N GLY A 307 15.39 -2.70 -23.48
CA GLY A 307 13.95 -2.85 -23.67
C GLY A 307 13.09 -1.88 -22.84
N HIS A 308 13.69 -0.99 -22.06
CA HIS A 308 12.95 0.05 -21.33
C HIS A 308 12.24 1.02 -22.28
N TRP A 309 12.85 1.31 -23.42
CA TRP A 309 12.27 2.20 -24.42
C TRP A 309 10.89 1.71 -24.91
N ASP A 310 10.75 0.42 -25.16
CA ASP A 310 9.53 -0.15 -25.72
C ASP A 310 8.44 -0.37 -24.64
N ASN A 311 8.85 -0.60 -23.38
CA ASN A 311 7.94 -1.01 -22.31
C ASN A 311 7.72 0.05 -21.22
N PHE A 312 8.53 1.13 -21.19
CA PHE A 312 8.52 2.10 -20.08
C PHE A 312 8.70 3.56 -20.51
N LYS A 313 8.73 3.85 -21.82
CA LYS A 313 9.04 5.17 -22.38
C LYS A 313 8.14 6.30 -21.83
N GLU A 314 6.84 6.05 -21.69
CA GLU A 314 5.86 7.05 -21.21
C GLU A 314 6.16 7.53 -19.77
N ASN A 315 6.84 6.68 -18.99
CA ASN A 315 7.24 6.98 -17.62
C ASN A 315 8.66 7.58 -17.50
N MET A 316 9.29 8.00 -18.59
CA MET A 316 10.66 8.52 -18.58
C MET A 316 10.70 10.02 -18.86
N PHE A 317 11.64 10.72 -18.23
CA PHE A 317 11.99 12.09 -18.58
C PHE A 317 13.13 12.10 -19.61
N PHE A 318 12.98 12.93 -20.64
CA PHE A 318 13.95 13.06 -21.72
C PHE A 318 14.52 14.47 -21.78
N THR A 319 15.75 14.57 -22.25
CA THR A 319 16.41 15.82 -22.59
C THR A 319 17.32 15.61 -23.80
N SER A 320 17.65 16.68 -24.51
CA SER A 320 18.59 16.63 -25.64
C SER A 320 19.63 17.72 -25.49
N SER A 321 20.86 17.42 -25.86
CA SER A 321 21.99 18.35 -25.89
C SER A 321 22.97 17.92 -26.99
N GLU A 322 23.54 18.86 -27.73
CA GLU A 322 24.58 18.63 -28.77
C GLU A 322 24.18 17.52 -29.76
N ASN A 323 22.90 17.53 -30.22
CA ASN A 323 22.32 16.54 -31.15
C ASN A 323 22.28 15.10 -30.60
N ARG A 324 22.28 14.91 -29.29
CA ARG A 324 22.13 13.62 -28.63
C ARG A 324 20.92 13.66 -27.71
N ASP A 325 20.18 12.54 -27.70
CA ASP A 325 19.04 12.35 -26.82
C ASP A 325 19.46 11.57 -25.57
N TYR A 326 19.05 12.06 -24.43
CA TYR A 326 19.32 11.49 -23.12
C TYR A 326 18.01 11.23 -22.39
N ALA A 327 18.05 10.29 -21.46
CA ALA A 327 17.01 10.08 -20.48
C ALA A 327 17.56 10.23 -19.06
N VAL A 328 16.75 10.82 -18.18
CA VAL A 328 17.00 10.74 -16.74
C VAL A 328 16.65 9.32 -16.31
N LYS A 329 17.56 8.62 -15.63
CA LYS A 329 17.38 7.21 -15.33
C LYS A 329 16.12 6.94 -14.51
N PRO A 330 15.21 6.06 -14.98
CA PRO A 330 14.06 5.59 -14.21
C PRO A 330 14.38 4.42 -13.29
N MET A 331 15.53 3.76 -13.54
CA MET A 331 16.03 2.56 -12.84
C MET A 331 17.55 2.54 -12.85
N ASN A 332 18.18 1.80 -11.92
CA ASN A 332 19.65 1.72 -11.78
C ASN A 332 20.26 0.50 -12.48
N CYS A 333 19.46 -0.53 -12.78
CA CYS A 333 19.92 -1.83 -13.27
C CYS A 333 20.88 -1.75 -14.48
N PRO A 334 20.64 -0.97 -15.55
CA PRO A 334 21.59 -0.91 -16.66
C PRO A 334 22.95 -0.33 -16.24
N GLY A 335 22.96 0.65 -15.33
CA GLY A 335 24.17 1.26 -14.79
C GLY A 335 25.06 0.24 -14.06
N HIS A 336 24.45 -0.63 -13.25
CA HIS A 336 25.18 -1.68 -12.52
C HIS A 336 25.76 -2.75 -13.46
N ILE A 337 25.06 -3.09 -14.54
CA ILE A 337 25.60 -3.99 -15.56
C ILE A 337 26.80 -3.35 -16.28
N LEU A 338 26.75 -2.04 -16.59
CA LEU A 338 27.87 -1.33 -17.17
C LEU A 338 29.09 -1.28 -16.24
N ILE A 339 28.88 -1.21 -14.92
CA ILE A 339 29.97 -1.30 -13.93
C ILE A 339 30.52 -2.73 -13.88
N TYR A 340 29.64 -3.74 -13.86
CA TYR A 340 30.03 -5.15 -13.90
C TYR A 340 30.95 -5.46 -15.09
N ASN A 341 30.62 -4.95 -16.27
CA ASN A 341 31.34 -5.18 -17.52
C ASN A 341 32.73 -4.52 -17.61
N LYS A 342 33.16 -3.72 -16.63
CA LYS A 342 34.48 -3.07 -16.64
C LYS A 342 35.63 -4.00 -16.28
N GLY A 343 35.34 -5.22 -15.81
CA GLY A 343 36.40 -6.20 -15.49
C GLY A 343 36.01 -7.58 -15.98
N VAL A 344 37.01 -8.42 -16.23
CA VAL A 344 36.81 -9.85 -16.47
C VAL A 344 36.35 -10.47 -15.14
N ARG A 345 35.27 -11.22 -15.15
CA ARG A 345 34.71 -11.90 -13.99
C ARG A 345 34.89 -13.42 -14.12
N SER A 346 35.14 -14.06 -13.00
CA SER A 346 35.18 -15.51 -12.85
C SER A 346 34.01 -15.99 -11.98
N TYR A 347 33.62 -17.23 -12.13
CA TYR A 347 32.62 -17.85 -11.24
C TYR A 347 32.97 -17.73 -9.74
N ARG A 348 34.28 -17.58 -9.42
CA ARG A 348 34.77 -17.37 -8.04
C ARG A 348 34.47 -15.98 -7.48
N ASP A 349 34.18 -15.01 -8.36
CA ASP A 349 33.79 -13.64 -7.95
C ASP A 349 32.30 -13.55 -7.64
N LEU A 350 31.54 -14.62 -7.95
CA LEU A 350 30.08 -14.66 -7.76
C LEU A 350 29.71 -15.41 -6.45
N PRO A 351 28.67 -14.99 -5.73
CA PRO A 351 27.79 -13.89 -6.06
C PRO A 351 28.42 -12.52 -5.79
N LEU A 352 28.31 -11.61 -6.77
CA LEU A 352 28.78 -10.22 -6.66
C LEU A 352 27.58 -9.31 -6.37
N ARG A 353 27.62 -8.59 -5.23
CA ARG A 353 26.49 -7.78 -4.75
C ARG A 353 26.85 -6.29 -4.85
N TYR A 354 26.12 -5.56 -5.70
CA TYR A 354 26.16 -4.10 -5.74
C TYR A 354 24.97 -3.49 -5.04
N GLY A 355 25.18 -2.34 -4.37
CA GLY A 355 24.13 -1.52 -3.79
C GLY A 355 24.34 -0.05 -4.16
N GLU A 356 23.25 0.68 -4.42
CA GLU A 356 23.27 2.10 -4.73
C GLU A 356 22.09 2.81 -4.04
N PHE A 357 22.34 3.95 -3.39
CA PHE A 357 21.30 4.93 -3.13
C PHE A 357 21.08 5.71 -4.42
N GLY A 358 20.36 5.08 -5.34
CA GLY A 358 20.22 5.54 -6.71
C GLY A 358 19.07 6.54 -6.87
N SER A 359 19.39 7.74 -7.33
CA SER A 359 18.38 8.74 -7.70
C SER A 359 17.71 8.35 -9.01
N CYS A 360 16.42 8.06 -8.95
CA CYS A 360 15.59 7.69 -10.10
C CYS A 360 14.46 8.72 -10.29
N HIS A 361 14.06 8.92 -11.55
CA HIS A 361 12.95 9.81 -11.88
C HIS A 361 11.97 9.11 -12.79
N ARG A 362 10.68 9.21 -12.46
CA ARG A 362 9.58 8.65 -13.24
C ARG A 362 8.53 9.71 -13.50
N ASN A 363 8.12 9.83 -14.75
CA ASN A 363 7.06 10.76 -15.16
C ASN A 363 5.71 10.18 -14.74
N GLU A 364 5.36 10.39 -13.49
CA GLU A 364 4.08 9.95 -12.92
C GLU A 364 2.96 10.92 -13.30
N PRO A 365 1.76 10.43 -13.64
CA PRO A 365 0.60 11.31 -13.85
C PRO A 365 0.31 12.16 -12.61
N SER A 366 -0.01 13.44 -12.79
CA SER A 366 -0.25 14.37 -11.67
C SER A 366 -1.32 13.87 -10.68
N GLY A 367 -2.37 13.22 -11.18
CA GLY A 367 -3.43 12.64 -10.35
C GLY A 367 -3.01 11.40 -9.53
N ALA A 368 -1.84 10.84 -9.79
CA ALA A 368 -1.30 9.69 -9.06
C ALA A 368 -0.35 10.10 -7.92
N LEU A 369 0.10 11.36 -7.89
CA LEU A 369 1.02 11.86 -6.88
C LEU A 369 0.34 11.94 -5.50
N HIS A 370 1.05 11.51 -4.45
CA HIS A 370 0.50 11.48 -3.10
C HIS A 370 1.58 11.66 -2.04
N GLY A 371 1.89 12.90 -1.68
CA GLY A 371 2.91 13.23 -0.68
C GLY A 371 4.21 12.46 -0.92
N LEU A 372 4.81 11.90 0.13
CA LEU A 372 6.00 11.04 0.04
C LEU A 372 5.71 9.64 -0.52
N MET A 373 4.45 9.20 -0.54
CA MET A 373 4.08 7.83 -0.93
C MET A 373 4.21 7.58 -2.44
N ARG A 374 4.02 8.60 -3.26
CA ARG A 374 4.20 8.53 -4.71
C ARG A 374 4.70 9.86 -5.25
N VAL A 375 5.96 9.86 -5.67
CA VAL A 375 6.73 11.02 -6.13
C VAL A 375 7.28 10.78 -7.53
N CYS A 376 7.68 11.84 -8.23
CA CYS A 376 8.35 11.75 -9.54
C CYS A 376 9.84 11.49 -9.42
N GLY A 377 10.50 12.07 -8.42
CA GLY A 377 11.92 11.86 -8.15
C GLY A 377 12.12 11.25 -6.78
N PHE A 378 12.87 10.16 -6.71
CA PHE A 378 13.09 9.41 -5.48
C PHE A 378 14.49 8.78 -5.45
N ILE A 379 14.96 8.50 -4.25
CA ILE A 379 16.18 7.72 -4.04
C ILE A 379 15.78 6.30 -3.58
N GLN A 380 16.32 5.30 -4.26
CA GLN A 380 16.03 3.91 -3.96
C GLN A 380 17.27 3.24 -3.33
N ASP A 381 17.07 2.40 -2.30
CA ASP A 381 18.08 1.48 -1.79
C ASP A 381 18.22 0.27 -2.73
N ASP A 382 18.61 0.55 -3.94
CA ASP A 382 18.64 -0.42 -5.02
C ASP A 382 19.88 -1.30 -4.96
N GLY A 383 19.74 -2.56 -5.31
CA GLY A 383 20.88 -3.46 -5.39
C GLY A 383 20.67 -4.57 -6.40
N HIS A 384 21.79 -5.01 -6.95
CA HIS A 384 21.85 -6.05 -7.96
C HIS A 384 22.87 -7.10 -7.57
N ILE A 385 22.44 -8.36 -7.56
CA ILE A 385 23.28 -9.51 -7.24
C ILE A 385 23.51 -10.27 -8.55
N PHE A 386 24.74 -10.30 -9.02
CA PHE A 386 25.14 -11.12 -10.14
C PHE A 386 25.57 -12.48 -9.62
N CYS A 387 24.93 -13.55 -10.08
CA CYS A 387 25.15 -14.88 -9.54
C CYS A 387 25.00 -15.97 -10.61
N THR A 388 25.40 -17.19 -10.28
CA THR A 388 25.07 -18.40 -11.05
C THR A 388 23.64 -18.85 -10.75
N GLU A 389 23.06 -19.72 -11.57
CA GLU A 389 21.71 -20.27 -11.34
C GLU A 389 21.61 -20.98 -9.96
N ASP A 390 22.62 -21.73 -9.55
CA ASP A 390 22.64 -22.45 -8.27
C ASP A 390 22.65 -21.50 -7.05
N GLN A 391 23.13 -20.28 -7.22
CA GLN A 391 23.21 -19.26 -6.18
C GLN A 391 21.89 -18.49 -6.00
N ILE A 392 20.91 -18.60 -6.91
CA ILE A 392 19.62 -17.87 -6.81
C ILE A 392 18.91 -18.17 -5.48
N LEU A 393 18.71 -19.44 -5.17
CA LEU A 393 17.97 -19.86 -3.98
C LEU A 393 18.64 -19.41 -2.67
N PRO A 394 19.95 -19.66 -2.43
CA PRO A 394 20.62 -19.16 -1.22
C PRO A 394 20.61 -17.62 -1.12
N GLU A 395 20.79 -16.90 -2.23
CA GLU A 395 20.75 -15.43 -2.21
C GLU A 395 19.35 -14.90 -1.89
N CYS A 396 18.29 -15.45 -2.47
CA CYS A 396 16.93 -15.07 -2.15
C CYS A 396 16.58 -15.33 -0.67
N LYS A 397 17.04 -16.44 -0.10
CA LYS A 397 16.86 -16.76 1.33
C LYS A 397 17.61 -15.78 2.23
N ALA A 398 18.87 -15.53 1.93
CA ALA A 398 19.71 -14.61 2.69
C ALA A 398 19.12 -13.19 2.66
N PHE A 399 18.68 -12.75 1.49
CA PHE A 399 18.02 -11.45 1.34
C PHE A 399 16.71 -11.36 2.14
N THR A 400 15.86 -12.39 2.09
CA THR A 400 14.60 -12.41 2.85
C THR A 400 14.85 -12.30 4.35
N ALA A 401 15.83 -13.04 4.89
CA ALA A 401 16.21 -12.95 6.30
C ALA A 401 16.76 -11.56 6.67
N LEU A 402 17.58 -10.98 5.79
CA LEU A 402 18.12 -9.63 5.97
C LEU A 402 17.01 -8.58 5.99
N LEU A 403 16.08 -8.65 5.07
CA LEU A 403 14.93 -7.75 4.98
C LEU A 403 14.06 -7.83 6.23
N GLN A 404 13.76 -9.05 6.71
CA GLN A 404 12.99 -9.26 7.95
C GLN A 404 13.66 -8.58 9.14
N LYS A 405 15.00 -8.74 9.27
CA LYS A 405 15.76 -8.08 10.34
C LYS A 405 15.68 -6.56 10.22
N VAL A 406 15.90 -6.00 9.05
CA VAL A 406 15.82 -4.54 8.82
C VAL A 406 14.45 -4.02 9.22
N TYR A 407 13.38 -4.66 8.76
CA TYR A 407 12.02 -4.22 9.10
C TYR A 407 11.74 -4.28 10.59
N GLN A 408 12.20 -5.32 11.26
CA GLN A 408 12.08 -5.46 12.70
C GLN A 408 12.82 -4.34 13.46
N ASP A 409 14.02 -3.95 13.01
CA ASP A 409 14.80 -2.86 13.60
C ASP A 409 14.08 -1.49 13.47
N PHE A 410 13.25 -1.31 12.43
CA PHE A 410 12.39 -0.13 12.26
C PHE A 410 11.02 -0.24 12.96
N GLY A 411 10.72 -1.38 13.62
CA GLY A 411 9.48 -1.59 14.39
C GLY A 411 8.36 -2.31 13.61
N PHE A 412 8.64 -2.84 12.42
CA PHE A 412 7.66 -3.60 11.64
C PHE A 412 7.82 -5.10 11.88
N THR A 413 6.81 -5.72 12.46
CA THR A 413 6.82 -7.17 12.77
C THR A 413 5.97 -8.00 11.83
N ASP A 414 5.02 -7.36 11.15
CA ASP A 414 4.02 -8.03 10.31
C ASP A 414 4.33 -7.78 8.83
N ILE A 415 4.79 -8.83 8.13
CA ILE A 415 5.23 -8.77 6.73
C ILE A 415 4.36 -9.69 5.89
N ILE A 416 3.84 -9.17 4.80
CA ILE A 416 3.04 -9.92 3.83
C ILE A 416 3.91 -10.21 2.60
N TYR A 417 3.93 -11.47 2.17
CA TYR A 417 4.71 -11.96 1.03
C TYR A 417 3.79 -12.29 -0.13
N LYS A 418 4.12 -11.78 -1.32
CA LYS A 418 3.41 -12.09 -2.56
C LYS A 418 4.41 -12.45 -3.65
N VAL A 419 4.10 -13.44 -4.47
CA VAL A 419 4.86 -13.75 -5.69
C VAL A 419 4.07 -13.24 -6.89
N ALA A 420 4.57 -12.21 -7.53
CA ALA A 420 4.00 -11.65 -8.75
C ALA A 420 4.59 -12.37 -9.97
N THR A 421 3.71 -12.97 -10.76
CA THR A 421 4.08 -13.80 -11.89
C THR A 421 4.03 -13.04 -13.21
N ARG A 422 4.36 -13.73 -14.32
CA ARG A 422 4.52 -13.16 -15.66
C ARG A 422 3.35 -12.31 -16.15
N PRO A 423 3.60 -11.07 -16.64
CA PRO A 423 2.60 -10.28 -17.35
C PRO A 423 2.41 -10.74 -18.80
N LYS A 424 1.35 -10.24 -19.45
CA LYS A 424 1.10 -10.53 -20.88
C LYS A 424 2.21 -9.99 -21.77
N ALA A 425 2.63 -8.74 -21.57
CA ALA A 425 3.76 -8.11 -22.26
C ALA A 425 5.03 -8.35 -21.45
N ARG A 426 5.96 -9.16 -21.99
CA ARG A 426 7.20 -9.54 -21.30
C ARG A 426 8.32 -9.85 -22.29
N ILE A 427 9.54 -9.88 -21.79
CA ILE A 427 10.73 -10.36 -22.50
C ILE A 427 11.18 -11.73 -21.95
N GLY A 428 11.89 -12.51 -22.76
CA GLY A 428 12.34 -13.86 -22.40
C GLY A 428 11.34 -14.96 -22.79
N SER A 429 11.82 -16.21 -22.79
CA SER A 429 11.00 -17.39 -23.10
C SER A 429 10.16 -17.85 -21.92
N ASP A 430 9.15 -18.67 -22.17
CA ASP A 430 8.29 -19.22 -21.11
C ASP A 430 9.09 -20.13 -20.15
N GLU A 431 10.08 -20.88 -20.66
CA GLU A 431 10.95 -21.74 -19.85
C GLU A 431 11.78 -20.93 -18.84
N LEU A 432 12.29 -19.76 -19.24
CA LEU A 432 13.02 -18.85 -18.34
C LEU A 432 12.10 -18.29 -17.25
N TRP A 433 10.87 -17.97 -17.62
CA TRP A 433 9.86 -17.51 -16.66
C TRP A 433 9.45 -18.61 -15.68
N ASP A 434 9.25 -19.85 -16.16
CA ASP A 434 8.96 -21.00 -15.30
C ASP A 434 10.06 -21.23 -14.26
N LYS A 435 11.33 -21.21 -14.69
CA LYS A 435 12.49 -21.30 -13.80
C LYS A 435 12.51 -20.20 -12.74
N ALA A 436 12.33 -18.94 -13.17
CA ALA A 436 12.38 -17.79 -12.29
C ALA A 436 11.26 -17.80 -11.24
N GLU A 437 10.01 -18.07 -11.67
CA GLU A 437 8.87 -18.17 -10.77
C GLU A 437 9.03 -19.29 -9.75
N GLU A 438 9.50 -20.46 -10.20
CA GLU A 438 9.74 -21.62 -9.34
C GLU A 438 10.85 -21.33 -8.31
N ALA A 439 11.93 -20.67 -8.70
CA ALA A 439 13.02 -20.30 -7.80
C ALA A 439 12.53 -19.38 -6.67
N LEU A 440 11.70 -18.37 -7.00
CA LEU A 440 11.13 -17.46 -6.02
C LEU A 440 10.17 -18.17 -5.05
N LYS A 441 9.25 -19.00 -5.56
CA LYS A 441 8.31 -19.79 -4.75
C LYS A 441 9.07 -20.69 -3.77
N LYS A 442 10.02 -21.50 -4.28
CA LYS A 442 10.86 -22.40 -3.47
C LYS A 442 11.65 -21.66 -2.40
N SER A 443 12.09 -20.41 -2.65
CA SER A 443 12.83 -19.66 -1.64
C SER A 443 11.98 -19.32 -0.43
N LEU A 444 10.71 -18.94 -0.62
CA LEU A 444 9.75 -18.68 0.44
C LEU A 444 9.31 -19.96 1.16
N GLU A 445 8.97 -21.01 0.40
CA GLU A 445 8.59 -22.33 0.95
C GLU A 445 9.67 -22.90 1.87
N LYS A 446 10.95 -22.92 1.38
CA LYS A 446 12.09 -23.38 2.18
C LYS A 446 12.44 -22.48 3.36
N SER A 447 11.92 -21.26 3.40
CA SER A 447 12.00 -20.36 4.55
C SER A 447 10.81 -20.51 5.50
N GLY A 448 9.85 -21.39 5.21
CA GLY A 448 8.64 -21.62 6.02
C GLY A 448 7.65 -20.44 5.99
N LEU A 449 7.73 -19.59 4.97
CA LEU A 449 6.91 -18.38 4.88
C LEU A 449 5.64 -18.61 4.07
N GLN A 450 4.51 -18.14 4.60
CA GLN A 450 3.25 -18.14 3.87
C GLN A 450 3.22 -17.00 2.86
N PHE A 451 2.79 -17.26 1.63
CA PHE A 451 2.70 -16.25 0.58
C PHE A 451 1.48 -16.48 -0.31
N SER A 452 1.08 -15.43 -1.01
CA SER A 452 0.03 -15.49 -2.05
C SER A 452 0.63 -15.24 -3.44
N ILE A 453 -0.09 -15.67 -4.47
CA ILE A 453 0.28 -15.42 -5.86
C ILE A 453 -0.50 -14.22 -6.39
N SER A 454 0.18 -13.31 -7.09
CA SER A 454 -0.40 -12.19 -7.83
C SER A 454 -0.18 -12.38 -9.33
N PRO A 455 -1.12 -12.99 -10.06
CA PRO A 455 -0.93 -13.30 -11.47
C PRO A 455 -0.83 -12.03 -12.34
N GLY A 456 0.18 -11.97 -13.21
CA GLY A 456 0.33 -10.88 -14.17
C GLY A 456 0.98 -9.60 -13.64
N GLU A 457 1.35 -9.55 -12.36
CA GLU A 457 1.89 -8.34 -11.70
C GLU A 457 3.43 -8.30 -11.69
N GLY A 458 4.09 -9.26 -12.31
CA GLY A 458 5.55 -9.28 -12.49
C GLY A 458 6.05 -8.12 -13.35
N ALA A 459 7.34 -7.80 -13.26
CA ALA A 459 7.96 -6.83 -14.17
C ALA A 459 8.08 -7.44 -15.59
N PHE A 460 8.20 -6.59 -16.61
CA PHE A 460 8.32 -7.09 -18.00
C PHE A 460 9.57 -7.97 -18.24
N TYR A 461 10.57 -7.91 -17.37
CA TYR A 461 11.84 -8.64 -17.45
C TYR A 461 11.98 -9.79 -16.45
N GLY A 462 11.09 -9.93 -15.46
CA GLY A 462 11.16 -11.04 -14.50
C GLY A 462 10.05 -11.02 -13.44
N PRO A 463 9.75 -12.19 -12.84
CA PRO A 463 8.86 -12.30 -11.70
C PRO A 463 9.50 -11.72 -10.45
N LYS A 464 8.68 -11.39 -9.44
CA LYS A 464 9.17 -10.77 -8.20
C LYS A 464 8.49 -11.32 -6.96
N ILE A 465 9.22 -11.33 -5.84
CA ILE A 465 8.63 -11.35 -4.51
C ILE A 465 8.39 -9.89 -4.10
N GLU A 466 7.19 -9.60 -3.65
CA GLU A 466 6.82 -8.34 -3.02
C GLU A 466 6.74 -8.54 -1.52
N TYR A 467 7.45 -7.67 -0.78
CA TYR A 467 7.44 -7.63 0.68
C TYR A 467 6.68 -6.40 1.11
N SER A 468 5.52 -6.60 1.73
CA SER A 468 4.66 -5.51 2.18
C SER A 468 4.67 -5.43 3.70
N LEU A 469 4.81 -4.19 4.20
CA LEU A 469 4.76 -3.86 5.60
C LEU A 469 3.31 -3.61 6.03
N LYS A 470 2.97 -4.05 7.23
CA LYS A 470 1.75 -3.63 7.91
C LYS A 470 2.10 -2.61 8.98
N ASP A 471 1.51 -1.43 8.90
CA ASP A 471 1.78 -0.36 9.87
C ASP A 471 0.98 -0.53 11.17
N GLY A 472 1.24 0.33 12.15
CA GLY A 472 0.62 0.27 13.47
C GLY A 472 -0.90 0.47 13.53
N ILE A 473 -1.55 0.77 12.40
CA ILE A 473 -3.01 0.85 12.26
C ILE A 473 -3.56 -0.14 11.23
N GLY A 474 -2.72 -1.08 10.79
CA GLY A 474 -3.11 -2.20 9.93
C GLY A 474 -3.10 -1.94 8.44
N ARG A 475 -2.62 -0.78 7.95
CA ARG A 475 -2.48 -0.52 6.51
C ARG A 475 -1.27 -1.25 5.94
N VAL A 476 -1.41 -1.70 4.69
CA VAL A 476 -0.40 -2.49 3.99
C VAL A 476 0.36 -1.60 2.99
N TRP A 477 1.70 -1.62 3.06
CA TRP A 477 2.58 -0.83 2.22
C TRP A 477 3.63 -1.71 1.56
N GLN A 478 3.62 -1.80 0.24
CA GLN A 478 4.67 -2.49 -0.50
C GLN A 478 5.95 -1.65 -0.48
N CYS A 479 7.05 -2.22 0.02
CA CYS A 479 8.37 -1.60 0.11
C CYS A 479 9.44 -2.46 -0.54
N GLY A 480 9.70 -3.64 0.00
CA GLY A 480 10.74 -4.53 -0.47
C GLY A 480 10.38 -5.32 -1.72
N THR A 481 11.38 -5.63 -2.51
CA THR A 481 11.26 -6.47 -3.70
C THR A 481 12.49 -7.34 -3.90
N MET A 482 12.28 -8.54 -4.45
CA MET A 482 13.33 -9.41 -5.00
C MET A 482 12.84 -9.92 -6.36
N GLN A 483 13.60 -9.66 -7.42
CA GLN A 483 13.24 -10.04 -8.80
C GLN A 483 14.36 -10.86 -9.43
N VAL A 484 14.00 -11.89 -10.19
CA VAL A 484 14.96 -12.73 -10.93
C VAL A 484 14.94 -12.34 -12.40
N ASP A 485 16.10 -12.01 -12.95
CA ASP A 485 16.28 -11.58 -14.32
C ASP A 485 17.36 -12.42 -15.01
N PHE A 486 16.94 -13.21 -16.00
CA PHE A 486 17.81 -14.00 -16.86
C PHE A 486 18.16 -13.29 -18.19
N SER A 487 17.60 -12.13 -18.45
CA SER A 487 17.60 -11.51 -19.78
C SER A 487 18.51 -10.30 -19.90
N MET A 488 18.41 -9.33 -18.98
CA MET A 488 19.07 -8.02 -19.10
C MET A 488 20.59 -8.09 -19.08
N PRO A 489 21.25 -8.94 -18.25
CA PRO A 489 22.70 -9.07 -18.30
C PRO A 489 23.23 -9.44 -19.68
N GLY A 490 22.63 -10.45 -20.32
CA GLY A 490 23.02 -10.88 -21.68
C GLY A 490 22.78 -9.81 -22.75
N ARG A 491 21.69 -9.03 -22.64
CA ARG A 491 21.41 -7.91 -23.57
C ARG A 491 22.46 -6.81 -23.54
N LEU A 492 23.15 -6.64 -22.41
CA LEU A 492 24.24 -5.67 -22.24
C LEU A 492 25.61 -6.32 -22.27
N GLY A 493 25.70 -7.61 -22.63
CA GLY A 493 26.97 -8.32 -22.80
C GLY A 493 27.70 -8.63 -21.49
N ALA A 494 26.98 -8.83 -20.39
CA ALA A 494 27.57 -9.27 -19.14
C ALA A 494 27.92 -10.75 -19.20
N GLU A 495 29.16 -11.09 -18.88
CA GLU A 495 29.69 -12.46 -18.92
C GLU A 495 30.61 -12.73 -17.73
N TYR A 496 30.75 -13.99 -17.36
CA TYR A 496 31.78 -14.51 -16.46
C TYR A 496 32.40 -15.80 -17.02
N VAL A 497 33.63 -16.11 -16.62
CA VAL A 497 34.31 -17.36 -16.98
C VAL A 497 33.90 -18.43 -15.96
N GLY A 498 33.30 -19.51 -16.41
CA GLY A 498 32.90 -20.65 -15.61
C GLY A 498 34.05 -21.57 -15.21
N GLU A 499 33.76 -22.63 -14.45
CA GLU A 499 34.73 -23.68 -14.10
C GLU A 499 35.20 -24.45 -15.35
N ASP A 500 34.36 -24.51 -16.36
CA ASP A 500 34.62 -25.12 -17.69
C ASP A 500 35.48 -24.24 -18.60
N ASN A 501 35.97 -23.10 -18.11
CA ASN A 501 36.68 -22.07 -18.87
C ASN A 501 35.86 -21.45 -20.03
N ALA A 502 34.55 -21.73 -20.11
CA ALA A 502 33.66 -21.09 -21.08
C ALA A 502 33.08 -19.80 -20.52
N ARG A 503 32.54 -18.94 -21.41
CA ARG A 503 31.83 -17.73 -21.04
C ARG A 503 30.35 -18.02 -20.82
N HIS A 504 29.84 -17.55 -19.71
CA HIS A 504 28.45 -17.68 -19.31
C HIS A 504 27.84 -16.31 -18.97
N VAL A 505 26.55 -16.16 -19.21
CA VAL A 505 25.78 -14.98 -18.79
C VAL A 505 25.36 -15.17 -17.32
N PRO A 506 25.64 -14.20 -16.41
CA PRO A 506 25.17 -14.32 -15.04
C PRO A 506 23.66 -14.09 -14.96
N VAL A 507 23.04 -14.70 -13.96
CA VAL A 507 21.69 -14.29 -13.51
C VAL A 507 21.83 -13.02 -12.71
N MET A 508 20.87 -12.10 -12.83
CA MET A 508 20.82 -10.88 -12.02
C MET A 508 19.58 -10.91 -11.12
N LEU A 509 19.80 -10.70 -9.82
CA LEU A 509 18.73 -10.51 -8.87
C LEU A 509 18.65 -9.01 -8.56
N HIS A 510 17.50 -8.41 -8.85
CA HIS A 510 17.20 -7.03 -8.46
C HIS A 510 16.59 -7.05 -7.06
N ARG A 511 17.09 -6.23 -6.15
CA ARG A 511 16.54 -6.16 -4.81
C ARG A 511 16.43 -4.74 -4.28
N ALA A 512 15.40 -4.49 -3.50
CA ALA A 512 15.28 -3.31 -2.64
C ALA A 512 14.71 -3.74 -1.30
N ILE A 513 15.21 -3.20 -0.20
CA ILE A 513 14.71 -3.46 1.16
C ILE A 513 13.66 -2.40 1.53
N VAL A 514 14.06 -1.13 1.59
CA VAL A 514 13.16 -0.03 1.92
C VAL A 514 12.45 0.53 0.68
N GLY A 515 12.96 0.25 -0.52
CA GLY A 515 12.46 0.76 -1.78
C GLY A 515 12.77 2.25 -1.95
N SER A 516 11.77 3.08 -2.26
CA SER A 516 11.95 4.54 -2.24
C SER A 516 12.15 5.03 -0.81
N MET A 517 13.23 5.78 -0.57
CA MET A 517 13.53 6.42 0.71
C MET A 517 12.42 7.39 1.12
N GLU A 518 11.89 8.15 0.18
CA GLU A 518 10.77 9.08 0.41
C GLU A 518 9.54 8.33 0.92
N ARG A 519 9.14 7.27 0.21
CA ARG A 519 8.00 6.44 0.60
C ARG A 519 8.20 5.78 1.95
N PHE A 520 9.38 5.22 2.19
CA PHE A 520 9.70 4.57 3.46
C PHE A 520 9.68 5.56 4.63
N LEU A 521 10.24 6.76 4.44
CA LEU A 521 10.16 7.83 5.44
C LEU A 521 8.72 8.27 5.69
N GLY A 522 7.89 8.38 4.65
CA GLY A 522 6.46 8.63 4.80
C GLY A 522 5.78 7.57 5.67
N ILE A 523 6.07 6.29 5.41
CA ILE A 523 5.56 5.17 6.21
C ILE A 523 6.06 5.24 7.65
N LEU A 524 7.34 5.54 7.89
CA LEU A 524 7.90 5.71 9.24
C LEU A 524 7.24 6.86 10.00
N ILE A 525 7.02 8.01 9.36
CA ILE A 525 6.34 9.16 9.96
C ILE A 525 4.93 8.74 10.43
N GLU A 526 4.18 8.03 9.60
CA GLU A 526 2.83 7.58 9.91
C GLU A 526 2.81 6.44 10.93
N HIS A 527 3.72 5.46 10.82
CA HIS A 527 3.85 4.34 11.76
C HIS A 527 4.12 4.84 13.18
N HIS A 528 5.11 5.69 13.34
CA HIS A 528 5.45 6.28 14.64
C HIS A 528 4.58 7.49 15.01
N ALA A 529 3.63 7.90 14.17
CA ALA A 529 2.86 9.14 14.36
C ALA A 529 3.77 10.36 14.63
N GLY A 530 4.96 10.41 14.04
CA GLY A 530 6.01 11.41 14.25
C GLY A 530 6.77 11.28 15.57
N ALA A 531 6.43 10.32 16.43
CA ALA A 531 7.10 10.07 17.69
C ALA A 531 8.22 9.02 17.54
N PHE A 532 9.25 9.38 16.79
CA PHE A 532 10.35 8.47 16.46
C PHE A 532 11.08 7.91 17.68
N PRO A 533 11.58 6.67 17.64
CA PRO A 533 12.51 6.17 18.65
C PRO A 533 13.79 7.01 18.69
N ALA A 534 14.50 7.01 19.81
CA ALA A 534 15.64 7.92 20.05
C ALA A 534 16.73 7.84 18.96
N TRP A 535 16.99 6.66 18.41
CA TRP A 535 18.01 6.49 17.38
C TRP A 535 17.62 7.13 16.03
N LEU A 536 16.32 7.21 15.70
CA LEU A 536 15.80 7.83 14.48
C LEU A 536 15.46 9.32 14.66
N ALA A 537 15.12 9.75 15.87
CA ALA A 537 14.59 11.09 16.12
C ALA A 537 15.52 12.19 15.57
N PRO A 538 15.01 13.14 14.75
CA PRO A 538 15.80 14.26 14.23
C PRO A 538 16.46 15.10 15.31
N VAL A 539 15.73 15.32 16.39
CA VAL A 539 16.21 15.91 17.65
C VAL A 539 15.93 14.90 18.75
N GLN A 540 16.94 14.46 19.46
CA GLN A 540 16.83 13.42 20.49
C GLN A 540 16.43 14.02 21.85
N MET A 541 16.91 15.22 22.12
CA MET A 541 16.63 15.91 23.37
C MET A 541 16.75 17.40 23.25
N VAL A 542 16.11 18.10 24.18
CA VAL A 542 16.27 19.53 24.42
C VAL A 542 16.79 19.78 25.83
N VAL A 543 17.75 20.68 25.97
CA VAL A 543 18.22 21.17 27.29
C VAL A 543 17.57 22.53 27.56
N MET A 544 16.88 22.65 28.68
CA MET A 544 16.10 23.85 29.05
C MET A 544 16.52 24.36 30.41
N ASN A 545 16.79 25.66 30.52
CA ASN A 545 17.00 26.36 31.78
C ASN A 545 15.67 26.82 32.39
N ILE A 546 15.58 26.87 33.72
CA ILE A 546 14.43 27.45 34.43
C ILE A 546 14.52 28.96 34.45
N THR A 547 15.71 29.53 34.75
CA THR A 547 15.98 30.95 34.73
C THR A 547 17.27 31.25 33.96
N GLU A 548 17.53 32.51 33.65
CA GLU A 548 18.74 32.92 32.91
C GLU A 548 20.05 32.52 33.61
N ARG A 549 20.07 32.38 34.94
CA ARG A 549 21.24 31.98 35.73
C ARG A 549 21.82 30.62 35.33
N GLN A 550 20.99 29.70 34.84
CA GLN A 550 21.44 28.38 34.41
C GLN A 550 21.75 28.30 32.92
N ALA A 551 21.70 29.41 32.17
CA ALA A 551 21.87 29.39 30.71
C ALA A 551 23.26 28.89 30.26
N GLU A 552 24.33 29.27 30.98
CA GLU A 552 25.69 28.79 30.68
C GLU A 552 25.81 27.29 31.01
N TYR A 553 25.26 26.85 32.13
CA TYR A 553 25.25 25.43 32.50
C TYR A 553 24.47 24.59 31.47
N ALA A 554 23.27 25.02 31.08
CA ALA A 554 22.48 24.36 30.04
C ALA A 554 23.23 24.29 28.68
N SER A 555 23.93 25.37 28.33
CA SER A 555 24.76 25.42 27.12
C SER A 555 25.94 24.45 27.17
N SER A 556 26.61 24.33 28.34
CA SER A 556 27.71 23.38 28.54
C SER A 556 27.25 21.93 28.40
N ILE A 557 26.10 21.58 28.99
CA ILE A 557 25.48 20.26 28.83
C ILE A 557 25.14 19.98 27.37
N LYS A 558 24.48 20.91 26.69
CA LYS A 558 24.18 20.77 25.25
C LYS A 558 25.44 20.54 24.44
N ASN A 559 26.49 21.31 24.66
CA ASN A 559 27.76 21.18 23.92
C ASN A 559 28.47 19.85 24.21
N ASN A 560 28.45 19.39 25.46
CA ASN A 560 28.98 18.09 25.86
C ASN A 560 28.25 16.95 25.11
N LEU A 561 26.93 16.98 25.10
CA LEU A 561 26.10 15.97 24.41
C LEU A 561 26.31 15.99 22.90
N VAL A 562 26.39 17.18 22.29
CA VAL A 562 26.72 17.34 20.83
C VAL A 562 28.11 16.78 20.54
N GLY A 563 29.11 17.05 21.39
CA GLY A 563 30.47 16.49 21.28
C GLY A 563 30.51 14.95 21.37
N GLN A 564 29.53 14.34 22.04
CA GLN A 564 29.35 12.91 22.09
C GLN A 564 28.55 12.31 20.89
N GLY A 565 28.15 13.14 19.93
CA GLY A 565 27.44 12.74 18.71
C GLY A 565 25.90 12.67 18.84
N PHE A 566 25.31 13.21 19.90
CA PHE A 566 23.87 13.28 20.04
C PHE A 566 23.29 14.51 19.31
N ARG A 567 22.04 14.38 18.82
CA ARG A 567 21.29 15.47 18.19
C ARG A 567 20.50 16.24 19.25
N VAL A 568 21.05 17.35 19.69
CA VAL A 568 20.59 18.12 20.86
C VAL A 568 20.34 19.58 20.48
N VAL A 569 19.24 20.13 20.96
CA VAL A 569 18.95 21.56 20.93
C VAL A 569 18.87 22.12 22.34
N SER A 570 18.99 23.42 22.50
CA SER A 570 18.74 24.11 23.77
C SER A 570 17.61 25.11 23.63
N ASP A 571 16.83 25.28 24.68
CA ASP A 571 15.82 26.32 24.79
C ASP A 571 16.12 27.21 26.01
N LEU A 572 16.82 28.29 25.74
CA LEU A 572 17.29 29.23 26.74
C LEU A 572 16.39 30.49 26.86
N ARG A 573 15.23 30.47 26.18
CA ARG A 573 14.28 31.60 26.21
C ARG A 573 13.85 31.90 27.65
N ASN A 574 13.58 33.17 27.93
CA ASN A 574 13.01 33.61 29.20
C ASN A 574 11.49 33.35 29.21
N GLU A 575 11.11 32.08 29.27
CA GLU A 575 9.75 31.59 29.29
C GLU A 575 9.52 30.64 30.46
N LYS A 576 8.27 30.48 30.90
CA LYS A 576 7.92 29.51 31.95
C LYS A 576 8.31 28.12 31.52
N ILE A 577 8.97 27.36 32.39
CA ILE A 577 9.43 26.00 32.09
C ILE A 577 8.30 25.07 31.64
N SER A 578 7.08 25.26 32.20
CA SER A 578 5.90 24.50 31.78
C SER A 578 5.49 24.77 30.33
N TYR A 579 5.68 25.99 29.85
CA TYR A 579 5.44 26.37 28.46
C TYR A 579 6.47 25.72 27.51
N LYS A 580 7.77 25.79 27.85
CA LYS A 580 8.84 25.13 27.09
C LYS A 580 8.61 23.62 27.00
N ILE A 581 8.31 22.97 28.14
CA ILE A 581 8.01 21.54 28.19
C ILE A 581 6.86 21.19 27.23
N ARG A 582 5.78 21.96 27.25
CA ARG A 582 4.62 21.74 26.38
C ARG A 582 4.98 21.87 24.89
N GLU A 583 5.71 22.90 24.50
CA GLU A 583 6.13 23.09 23.10
C GLU A 583 6.97 21.92 22.61
N HIS A 584 7.97 21.49 23.39
CA HIS A 584 8.83 20.39 23.02
C HIS A 584 8.13 19.02 23.07
N SER A 585 7.11 18.86 23.92
CA SER A 585 6.22 17.69 23.89
C SER A 585 5.40 17.62 22.61
N LEU A 586 4.91 18.75 22.09
CA LEU A 586 4.22 18.84 20.80
C LEU A 586 5.14 18.50 19.62
N GLN A 587 6.46 18.79 19.74
CA GLN A 587 7.49 18.39 18.78
C GLN A 587 7.91 16.93 18.93
N LYS A 588 7.32 16.20 19.88
CA LYS A 588 7.51 14.75 20.11
C LYS A 588 8.95 14.31 20.33
N LEU A 589 9.76 15.19 20.97
CA LEU A 589 11.14 14.88 21.32
C LEU A 589 11.20 13.70 22.31
N PRO A 590 12.13 12.73 22.14
CA PRO A 590 12.29 11.62 23.07
C PRO A 590 12.55 12.04 24.50
N TYR A 591 13.42 13.04 24.71
CA TYR A 591 13.84 13.50 26.03
C TYR A 591 13.84 15.01 26.18
N GLN A 592 13.53 15.46 27.38
CA GLN A 592 13.60 16.86 27.81
C GLN A 592 14.45 16.92 29.10
N LEU A 593 15.55 17.68 29.04
CA LEU A 593 16.48 17.88 30.14
C LEU A 593 16.25 19.26 30.72
N VAL A 594 15.82 19.31 31.98
CA VAL A 594 15.56 20.57 32.69
C VAL A 594 16.69 20.82 33.67
N VAL A 595 17.20 22.04 33.70
CA VAL A 595 18.23 22.46 34.64
C VAL A 595 17.80 23.70 35.40
N GLY A 596 17.76 23.57 36.71
CA GLY A 596 17.52 24.63 37.68
C GLY A 596 18.74 24.81 38.59
N ASP A 597 18.58 25.59 39.69
CA ASP A 597 19.67 25.84 40.65
C ASP A 597 20.14 24.57 41.32
N LYS A 598 19.24 23.62 41.59
CA LYS A 598 19.58 22.32 42.20
C LYS A 598 20.44 21.45 41.27
N GLU A 599 20.02 21.33 40.03
CA GLU A 599 20.75 20.55 39.04
C GLU A 599 22.13 21.14 38.76
N MET A 600 22.22 22.47 38.65
CA MET A 600 23.49 23.18 38.46
C MET A 600 24.46 22.99 39.65
N GLN A 601 23.96 23.03 40.89
CA GLN A 601 24.79 22.81 42.10
C GLN A 601 25.25 21.38 42.25
N ALA A 602 24.42 20.41 41.86
CA ALA A 602 24.68 18.99 42.00
C ALA A 602 25.37 18.38 40.75
N ASP A 603 25.64 19.16 39.72
CA ASP A 603 26.15 18.71 38.40
C ASP A 603 25.31 17.59 37.79
N THR A 604 23.99 17.78 37.79
CA THR A 604 22.98 16.85 37.28
C THR A 604 22.05 17.46 36.27
N VAL A 605 21.18 16.65 35.67
CA VAL A 605 20.06 17.05 34.82
C VAL A 605 18.78 16.39 35.27
N ALA A 606 17.67 17.10 35.34
CA ALA A 606 16.35 16.51 35.55
C ALA A 606 15.81 16.01 34.21
N VAL A 607 15.57 14.71 34.10
CA VAL A 607 15.23 14.03 32.83
C VAL A 607 13.74 13.73 32.77
N ARG A 608 13.10 14.14 31.68
CA ARG A 608 11.71 13.79 31.36
C ARG A 608 11.63 13.07 30.04
N THR A 609 10.82 12.03 29.99
CA THR A 609 10.54 11.30 28.75
C THR A 609 9.44 11.98 27.96
N ARG A 610 9.28 11.61 26.70
CA ARG A 610 8.18 12.05 25.80
C ARG A 610 6.79 11.76 26.40
N SER A 611 6.63 10.64 27.10
CA SER A 611 5.37 10.27 27.74
C SER A 611 5.00 11.15 28.94
N GLY A 612 5.91 12.05 29.35
CA GLY A 612 5.74 12.89 30.53
C GLY A 612 6.24 12.28 31.84
N GLU A 613 6.81 11.08 31.80
CA GLU A 613 7.42 10.42 32.94
C GLU A 613 8.65 11.23 33.40
N ASP A 614 8.71 11.52 34.69
CA ASP A 614 9.84 12.19 35.33
C ASP A 614 10.81 11.13 35.88
N LEU A 615 11.99 11.04 35.26
CA LEU A 615 13.04 10.10 35.66
C LEU A 615 13.90 10.64 36.79
N GLY A 616 13.62 11.85 37.26
CA GLY A 616 14.38 12.52 38.32
C GLY A 616 15.69 13.15 37.84
N ALA A 617 16.43 13.69 38.78
CA ALA A 617 17.76 14.24 38.53
C ALA A 617 18.80 13.13 38.54
N MET A 618 19.69 13.13 37.53
CA MET A 618 20.78 12.16 37.41
C MET A 618 22.03 12.81 36.80
N ALA A 619 23.18 12.16 37.03
CA ALA A 619 24.42 12.61 36.39
C ALA A 619 24.32 12.47 34.85
N LEU A 620 24.94 13.40 34.12
CA LEU A 620 24.91 13.39 32.64
C LEU A 620 25.50 12.08 32.06
N ALA A 621 26.51 11.51 32.73
CA ALA A 621 27.12 10.23 32.34
C ALA A 621 26.12 9.07 32.41
N ASP A 622 25.29 8.99 33.48
CA ASP A 622 24.28 7.95 33.64
C ASP A 622 23.19 8.05 32.57
N PHE A 623 22.74 9.28 32.33
CA PHE A 623 21.77 9.55 31.26
C PHE A 623 22.29 9.13 29.88
N THR A 624 23.54 9.49 29.55
CA THR A 624 24.12 9.13 28.24
C THR A 624 24.36 7.64 28.10
N ALA A 625 24.73 6.94 29.18
CA ALA A 625 24.86 5.48 29.18
C ALA A 625 23.52 4.78 28.89
N ARG A 626 22.45 5.22 29.55
CA ARG A 626 21.08 4.78 29.26
C ARG A 626 20.69 5.04 27.79
N LEU A 627 20.87 6.26 27.32
CA LEU A 627 20.50 6.66 25.96
C LEU A 627 21.27 5.85 24.90
N ARG A 628 22.56 5.55 25.11
CA ARG A 628 23.34 4.72 24.18
C ARG A 628 22.78 3.31 24.05
N THR A 629 22.15 2.76 25.07
CA THR A 629 21.46 1.47 24.98
C THR A 629 20.21 1.57 24.09
N GLU A 630 19.46 2.65 24.23
CA GLU A 630 18.24 2.91 23.43
C GLU A 630 18.55 3.35 21.98
N MET A 631 19.77 3.82 21.72
CA MET A 631 20.27 4.18 20.39
C MET A 631 20.57 2.96 19.50
N ARG A 632 20.48 1.76 20.01
CA ARG A 632 20.63 0.54 19.23
C ARG A 632 19.30 0.18 18.57
N PRO A 633 19.23 0.04 17.23
CA PRO A 633 17.99 -0.32 16.55
C PRO A 633 17.34 -1.58 17.10
N GLU A 634 18.15 -2.57 17.51
CA GLU A 634 17.69 -3.84 18.08
C GLU A 634 16.96 -3.69 19.43
N ALA A 635 17.14 -2.58 20.14
CA ALA A 635 16.45 -2.32 21.39
C ALA A 635 14.95 -2.06 21.20
N ASN A 636 14.54 -1.61 20.00
CA ASN A 636 13.14 -1.30 19.70
C ASN A 636 12.30 -2.56 19.45
N ALA A 637 12.90 -3.66 19.04
CA ALA A 637 12.21 -4.92 18.84
C ALA A 637 11.56 -5.48 20.14
N LYS A 638 11.99 -4.99 21.31
CA LYS A 638 11.50 -5.43 22.63
C LYS A 638 10.36 -4.59 23.22
N VAL A 639 10.02 -3.45 22.62
CA VAL A 639 9.04 -2.50 23.20
C VAL A 639 7.62 -2.74 22.67
N HIS A 640 7.46 -3.51 21.61
CA HIS A 640 6.18 -3.81 20.96
C HIS A 640 5.83 -5.32 20.95
N GLY A 641 6.51 -6.14 21.75
CA GLY A 641 6.22 -7.56 21.97
C GLY A 641 5.33 -7.81 23.19
#